data_38af4686ac93e0c5d341c0d772a9132e
#
_entry.id   38af4686ac93e0c5d341c0d772a9132e
#
_cell.length_a   1.000
_cell.length_b   1.000
_cell.length_c   1.000
_cell.angle_alpha   90.00
_cell.angle_beta   90.00
_cell.angle_gamma   90.00
#
_symmetry.space_group_name_H-M   'P 1'
#
loop_
_entity.id
_entity.type
_entity.pdbx_description
1 polymer ?
#
loop_
_entity_poly.entity_id
_entity_poly.type
_entity_poly.pdbx_seq_one_letter_code
_entity_poly.pdbx_strand_id
1 'polypeptide(L)'
;MKKLLFLLSVLGMLSCTGNMGLEKVLKLSGDNRPELERVLVHYQDSGLKQDAARFLIENMPGSHGMNSLSQKRLQPIYDAYDAISRASGYRTDREWGERIDSLAESHPFLFSMPAQTMDLQHVKAEYLIKEIDRSFLAWQRNVYSRDVSFEDFCEYILPFRRLNGLVADHARDTFYLRHGDAYYVEEGRDWLEETDSLLYEYRHLTHSGFRGTRIPIHSAETFEYLRHGLCMHRCWYNSLLLSSLGMPVAVDFVPAWGNRNNSHTWNVVMVGGQSYAFEAFWDADRWKYKRIYNNRNIDHLWGKFRLPKIYRYTYSNHIEGPLTDSKVSRKDIPPLFLNIKKKDVSAEYFEPHDVSVALTEAAPEETRYAYLAVFGYQQWHPVQWGRITDNSKVTFHGMGKDIVYLPVYYKHGQTIPAGSPFKLGADGRLRMLQDNGRRDKIHLRIFRGAPVCDVNRKNFSFPKGSRFVGLKDGKREHGLLVWKDSLTLEYSETDVMTDSVFRYVRMYLRDDTISVGEISFQTSEGLVSSVKVLTEVETFSPYENAEMLVDGIDATTCRGKVRQGYVDFDLGKEYRLTGIGFYPYLESELMEGDYELMYWSDGDWRSVGIKSADGSGFITFDNVPSNCLLMLKNRNKGWGGFSSERTFICGEDGHICWE
;
A
#
# COMPACT_ATOMS: atom_id res chain seq x y z
N MET A 1 -13.28 28.60 -10.68
CA MET A 1 -13.32 28.27 -12.11
C MET A 1 -12.25 29.00 -12.94
N LYS A 2 -12.14 30.33 -12.95
CA LYS A 2 -11.10 31.02 -13.78
C LYS A 2 -9.64 30.68 -13.42
N LYS A 3 -9.30 30.47 -12.15
CA LYS A 3 -7.93 30.08 -11.70
C LYS A 3 -7.57 28.62 -11.99
N LEU A 4 -8.54 27.71 -11.99
CA LEU A 4 -8.35 26.33 -12.40
C LEU A 4 -8.15 26.20 -13.92
N LEU A 5 -8.83 27.05 -14.69
CA LEU A 5 -8.64 27.17 -16.14
C LEU A 5 -7.25 27.71 -16.50
N PHE A 6 -6.65 28.57 -15.66
CA PHE A 6 -5.31 29.08 -15.88
C PHE A 6 -4.22 28.02 -15.58
N LEU A 7 -4.40 27.21 -14.54
CA LEU A 7 -3.56 26.02 -14.29
C LEU A 7 -3.59 25.05 -15.49
N LEU A 8 -4.77 24.85 -16.06
CA LEU A 8 -4.97 24.03 -17.26
C LEU A 8 -4.37 24.66 -18.52
N SER A 9 -4.32 25.99 -18.64
CA SER A 9 -3.79 26.67 -19.81
C SER A 9 -2.25 26.67 -19.87
N VAL A 10 -1.57 26.77 -18.75
CA VAL A 10 -0.09 26.71 -18.68
C VAL A 10 0.42 25.32 -19.07
N LEU A 11 -0.28 24.28 -18.67
CA LEU A 11 0.03 22.90 -19.06
C LEU A 11 -0.37 22.55 -20.52
N GLY A 12 -1.25 23.35 -21.13
CA GLY A 12 -1.68 23.16 -22.53
C GLY A 12 -0.58 23.44 -23.58
N MET A 13 0.51 24.11 -23.19
CA MET A 13 1.64 24.41 -24.08
C MET A 13 2.77 23.37 -24.07
N LEU A 14 2.57 22.23 -23.35
CA LEU A 14 3.55 21.15 -23.16
C LEU A 14 3.61 20.12 -24.30
N SER A 15 3.12 20.46 -25.50
CA SER A 15 3.24 19.58 -26.64
C SER A 15 4.59 19.81 -27.34
N CYS A 16 5.48 18.90 -27.15
CA CYS A 16 6.66 18.47 -27.91
C CYS A 16 7.93 18.37 -27.04
N THR A 17 8.38 17.11 -26.86
CA THR A 17 9.70 16.67 -26.40
C THR A 17 10.16 17.04 -24.99
N GLY A 18 10.45 16.05 -24.24
CA GLY A 18 10.97 15.77 -22.91
C GLY A 18 11.68 16.84 -22.07
N ASN A 19 12.11 17.95 -22.52
CA ASN A 19 12.64 19.02 -21.67
C ASN A 19 12.23 20.37 -22.24
N MET A 20 11.49 21.15 -21.45
CA MET A 20 11.24 22.55 -21.83
C MET A 20 12.55 23.32 -21.63
N GLY A 21 13.14 23.84 -22.70
CA GLY A 21 14.33 24.67 -22.59
C GLY A 21 14.14 25.84 -21.62
N LEU A 22 15.22 26.25 -20.94
CA LEU A 22 15.25 27.23 -19.86
C LEU A 22 14.45 28.51 -20.21
N GLU A 23 14.63 29.09 -21.43
CA GLU A 23 13.95 30.32 -21.83
C GLU A 23 12.42 30.19 -21.88
N LYS A 24 11.93 29.02 -22.29
CA LYS A 24 10.49 28.74 -22.29
C LYS A 24 9.93 28.67 -20.86
N VAL A 25 10.67 28.07 -19.93
CA VAL A 25 10.30 28.02 -18.51
C VAL A 25 10.33 29.42 -17.90
N LEU A 26 11.37 30.19 -18.15
CA LEU A 26 11.45 31.59 -17.69
C LEU A 26 10.29 32.44 -18.22
N LYS A 27 9.86 32.21 -19.44
CA LYS A 27 8.65 32.87 -19.97
C LYS A 27 7.37 32.47 -19.25
N LEU A 28 7.24 31.19 -18.86
CA LEU A 28 6.08 30.67 -18.10
C LEU A 28 6.02 31.17 -16.64
N SER A 29 7.15 31.64 -16.08
CA SER A 29 7.18 32.16 -14.72
C SER A 29 6.50 33.53 -14.57
N GLY A 30 6.24 34.23 -15.69
CA GLY A 30 5.55 35.51 -15.65
C GLY A 30 6.28 36.55 -14.80
N ASP A 31 5.58 37.20 -13.89
CA ASP A 31 6.13 38.22 -12.97
C ASP A 31 7.24 37.73 -12.04
N ASN A 32 7.39 36.41 -11.88
CA ASN A 32 8.44 35.80 -11.05
C ASN A 32 9.77 35.57 -11.81
N ARG A 33 9.82 35.87 -13.12
CA ARG A 33 11.01 35.69 -13.95
C ARG A 33 12.27 36.32 -13.34
N PRO A 34 12.23 37.57 -12.83
CA PRO A 34 13.42 38.20 -12.25
C PRO A 34 14.01 37.44 -11.06
N GLU A 35 13.17 36.78 -10.26
CA GLU A 35 13.64 35.95 -9.14
C GLU A 35 14.44 34.73 -9.62
N LEU A 36 13.95 34.05 -10.66
CA LEU A 36 14.64 32.90 -11.25
C LEU A 36 15.94 33.29 -11.98
N GLU A 37 15.93 34.40 -12.69
CA GLU A 37 17.13 34.96 -13.33
C GLU A 37 18.20 35.35 -12.28
N ARG A 38 17.81 35.89 -11.13
CA ARG A 38 18.72 36.16 -10.01
C ARG A 38 19.45 34.91 -9.52
N VAL A 39 18.78 33.75 -9.45
CA VAL A 39 19.42 32.47 -9.08
C VAL A 39 20.47 32.08 -10.11
N LEU A 40 20.14 32.18 -11.40
CA LEU A 40 21.07 31.86 -12.50
C LEU A 40 22.28 32.79 -12.52
N VAL A 41 22.08 34.08 -12.31
CA VAL A 41 23.18 35.09 -12.22
C VAL A 41 24.05 34.82 -10.98
N HIS A 42 23.43 34.46 -9.81
CA HIS A 42 24.17 34.17 -8.60
C HIS A 42 25.17 33.02 -8.77
N TYR A 43 24.80 32.01 -9.57
CA TYR A 43 25.65 30.84 -9.81
C TYR A 43 26.37 30.89 -11.18
N GLN A 44 26.35 32.02 -11.85
CA GLN A 44 27.11 32.16 -13.09
C GLN A 44 28.58 31.79 -12.87
N ASP A 45 29.11 30.92 -13.71
CA ASP A 45 30.48 30.39 -13.62
C ASP A 45 30.80 29.56 -12.36
N SER A 46 29.80 29.13 -11.63
CA SER A 46 29.95 28.31 -10.41
C SER A 46 29.94 26.79 -10.66
N GLY A 47 30.19 26.33 -11.88
CA GLY A 47 30.26 24.92 -12.25
C GLY A 47 28.98 24.15 -11.90
N LEU A 48 29.09 23.05 -11.14
CA LEU A 48 27.94 22.20 -10.81
C LEU A 48 26.78 22.93 -10.12
N LYS A 49 27.04 24.01 -9.38
CA LYS A 49 25.95 24.80 -8.78
C LYS A 49 25.10 25.54 -9.82
N GLN A 50 25.74 25.99 -10.91
CA GLN A 50 25.04 26.58 -12.04
C GLN A 50 24.13 25.54 -12.72
N ASP A 51 24.68 24.33 -12.95
CA ASP A 51 23.91 23.23 -13.55
C ASP A 51 22.75 22.79 -12.64
N ALA A 52 22.93 22.75 -11.33
CA ALA A 52 21.90 22.47 -10.34
C ALA A 52 20.80 23.53 -10.32
N ALA A 53 21.15 24.82 -10.37
CA ALA A 53 20.20 25.91 -10.47
C ALA A 53 19.35 25.81 -11.74
N ARG A 54 20.01 25.52 -12.86
CA ARG A 54 19.36 25.30 -14.13
C ARG A 54 18.42 24.08 -14.09
N PHE A 55 18.87 22.95 -13.53
CA PHE A 55 18.07 21.76 -13.35
C PHE A 55 16.78 22.04 -12.56
N LEU A 56 16.90 22.74 -11.41
CA LEU A 56 15.73 23.09 -10.59
C LEU A 56 14.74 23.96 -11.36
N ILE A 57 15.20 24.96 -12.10
CA ILE A 57 14.33 25.88 -12.83
C ILE A 57 13.69 25.18 -14.02
N GLU A 58 14.44 24.47 -14.85
CA GLU A 58 13.93 23.77 -16.03
C GLU A 58 12.89 22.71 -15.69
N ASN A 59 13.03 22.05 -14.54
CA ASN A 59 12.12 21.02 -14.05
C ASN A 59 11.06 21.55 -13.07
N MET A 60 10.98 22.83 -12.77
CA MET A 60 9.97 23.40 -11.86
C MET A 60 8.52 23.37 -12.38
N PRO A 61 8.24 23.43 -13.70
CA PRO A 61 6.87 23.31 -14.20
C PRO A 61 6.16 22.05 -13.70
N GLY A 62 4.90 22.21 -13.26
CA GLY A 62 4.12 21.14 -12.63
C GLY A 62 4.31 21.03 -11.10
N SER A 63 5.31 21.71 -10.54
CA SER A 63 5.49 21.81 -9.09
C SER A 63 4.61 22.91 -8.49
N HIS A 64 3.91 22.60 -7.41
CA HIS A 64 3.02 23.53 -6.73
C HIS A 64 2.93 23.23 -5.24
N GLY A 65 2.59 24.22 -4.45
CA GLY A 65 2.43 24.11 -3.02
C GLY A 65 1.26 24.91 -2.47
N MET A 66 1.01 24.76 -1.18
CA MET A 66 -0.01 25.52 -0.46
C MET A 66 0.51 26.95 -0.18
N ASN A 67 -0.35 27.93 -0.28
CA ASN A 67 -0.01 29.30 0.04
C ASN A 67 -0.05 29.55 1.56
N SER A 68 0.80 30.48 2.04
CA SER A 68 0.99 30.77 3.46
C SER A 68 -0.26 31.34 4.17
N LEU A 69 -1.19 31.96 3.45
CA LEU A 69 -2.45 32.46 4.04
C LEU A 69 -3.37 31.30 4.43
N SER A 70 -3.34 30.22 3.69
CA SER A 70 -4.11 29.01 4.01
C SER A 70 -3.61 28.34 5.30
N GLN A 71 -2.31 28.42 5.59
CA GLN A 71 -1.70 27.87 6.80
C GLN A 71 -2.26 28.55 8.07
N LYS A 72 -2.27 29.88 8.08
CA LYS A 72 -2.74 30.64 9.24
C LYS A 72 -4.19 30.34 9.61
N ARG A 73 -5.03 30.01 8.61
CA ARG A 73 -6.43 29.64 8.83
C ARG A 73 -6.60 28.25 9.45
N LEU A 74 -5.61 27.39 9.32
CA LEU A 74 -5.64 26.03 9.84
C LEU A 74 -5.15 25.94 11.30
N GLN A 75 -4.43 26.94 11.81
CA GLN A 75 -3.82 26.89 13.14
C GLN A 75 -4.82 26.56 14.27
N PRO A 76 -6.01 27.20 14.36
CA PRO A 76 -6.98 26.85 15.42
C PRO A 76 -7.46 25.39 15.35
N ILE A 77 -7.47 24.80 14.15
CA ILE A 77 -7.85 23.39 13.95
C ILE A 77 -6.72 22.48 14.42
N TYR A 78 -5.48 22.84 14.15
CA TYR A 78 -4.32 22.09 14.63
C TYR A 78 -4.25 22.10 16.16
N ASP A 79 -4.53 23.24 16.80
CA ASP A 79 -4.57 23.36 18.25
C ASP A 79 -5.66 22.45 18.85
N ALA A 80 -6.85 22.42 18.24
CA ALA A 80 -7.94 21.54 18.66
C ALA A 80 -7.59 20.05 18.42
N TYR A 81 -6.97 19.73 17.30
CA TYR A 81 -6.50 18.36 16.99
C TYR A 81 -5.48 17.88 18.03
N ASP A 82 -4.49 18.71 18.35
CA ASP A 82 -3.48 18.38 19.34
C ASP A 82 -4.09 18.20 20.75
N ALA A 83 -5.05 19.05 21.13
CA ALA A 83 -5.77 18.91 22.39
C ALA A 83 -6.54 17.58 22.48
N ILE A 84 -7.21 17.17 21.39
CA ILE A 84 -7.90 15.87 21.30
C ILE A 84 -6.88 14.73 21.41
N SER A 85 -5.76 14.83 20.70
CA SER A 85 -4.73 13.79 20.67
C SER A 85 -4.01 13.64 22.01
N ARG A 86 -3.74 14.74 22.70
CA ARG A 86 -3.19 14.71 24.08
C ARG A 86 -4.14 14.06 25.07
N ALA A 87 -5.45 14.37 24.98
CA ALA A 87 -6.46 13.79 25.85
C ALA A 87 -6.58 12.25 25.69
N SER A 88 -6.29 11.72 24.50
CA SER A 88 -6.23 10.27 24.23
C SER A 88 -4.85 9.66 24.53
N GLY A 89 -3.87 10.44 25.00
CA GLY A 89 -2.48 9.99 25.14
C GLY A 89 -1.84 9.63 23.80
N TYR A 90 -2.25 10.31 22.71
CA TYR A 90 -1.85 10.08 21.32
C TYR A 90 -2.21 8.68 20.78
N ARG A 91 -3.19 8.00 21.37
CA ARG A 91 -3.74 6.77 20.80
C ARG A 91 -4.77 7.11 19.73
N THR A 92 -4.69 6.43 18.62
CA THR A 92 -5.63 6.55 17.49
C THR A 92 -6.72 5.49 17.57
N ASP A 93 -7.40 5.42 18.71
CA ASP A 93 -8.53 4.53 18.95
C ASP A 93 -9.84 5.08 18.34
N ARG A 94 -10.93 4.35 18.54
CA ARG A 94 -12.25 4.70 18.00
C ARG A 94 -12.73 6.05 18.52
N GLU A 95 -12.60 6.31 19.82
CA GLU A 95 -13.05 7.57 20.44
C GLU A 95 -12.27 8.76 19.89
N TRP A 96 -10.96 8.64 19.77
CA TRP A 96 -10.13 9.66 19.12
C TRP A 96 -10.63 9.92 17.70
N GLY A 97 -10.89 8.86 16.93
CA GLY A 97 -11.36 8.98 15.56
C GLY A 97 -12.69 9.73 15.44
N GLU A 98 -13.66 9.42 16.28
CA GLU A 98 -14.97 10.09 16.30
C GLU A 98 -14.85 11.58 16.65
N ARG A 99 -13.95 11.94 17.57
CA ARG A 99 -13.67 13.34 17.93
C ARG A 99 -12.98 14.11 16.80
N ILE A 100 -12.06 13.47 16.06
CA ILE A 100 -11.41 14.09 14.90
C ILE A 100 -12.41 14.25 13.74
N ASP A 101 -13.29 13.28 13.51
CA ASP A 101 -14.36 13.41 12.51
C ASP A 101 -15.28 14.58 12.84
N SER A 102 -15.71 14.72 14.10
CA SER A 102 -16.52 15.85 14.56
C SER A 102 -15.80 17.20 14.40
N LEU A 103 -14.50 17.27 14.71
CA LEU A 103 -13.69 18.47 14.46
C LEU A 103 -13.67 18.83 12.97
N ALA A 104 -13.46 17.86 12.09
CA ALA A 104 -13.45 18.09 10.64
C ALA A 104 -14.81 18.54 10.12
N GLU A 105 -15.90 17.93 10.58
CA GLU A 105 -17.28 18.27 10.20
C GLU A 105 -17.70 19.68 10.64
N SER A 106 -17.19 20.14 11.80
CA SER A 106 -17.43 21.50 12.28
C SER A 106 -16.70 22.59 11.47
N HIS A 107 -15.78 22.17 10.56
CA HIS A 107 -15.01 23.07 9.73
C HIS A 107 -15.11 22.71 8.23
N PRO A 108 -16.26 22.97 7.58
CA PRO A 108 -16.50 22.55 6.18
C PRO A 108 -15.49 23.09 5.16
N PHE A 109 -14.79 24.18 5.47
CA PHE A 109 -13.76 24.72 4.57
C PHE A 109 -12.52 23.80 4.43
N LEU A 110 -12.31 22.83 5.33
CA LEU A 110 -11.26 21.82 5.20
C LEU A 110 -11.47 20.95 3.96
N PHE A 111 -12.72 20.82 3.50
CA PHE A 111 -13.07 20.08 2.30
C PHE A 111 -12.90 20.90 1.02
N SER A 112 -12.67 22.21 1.12
CA SER A 112 -12.27 23.02 -0.01
C SER A 112 -10.76 22.89 -0.20
N MET A 113 -10.31 22.49 -1.40
CA MET A 113 -8.88 22.43 -1.72
C MET A 113 -8.22 23.77 -1.37
N PRO A 114 -7.18 23.78 -0.52
CA PRO A 114 -6.45 25.01 -0.21
C PRO A 114 -5.92 25.63 -1.51
N ALA A 115 -5.79 26.96 -1.52
CA ALA A 115 -5.29 27.66 -2.69
C ALA A 115 -3.86 27.17 -3.01
N GLN A 116 -3.71 26.56 -4.17
CA GLN A 116 -2.44 26.07 -4.69
C GLN A 116 -1.72 27.23 -5.41
N THR A 117 -0.42 27.31 -5.21
CA THR A 117 0.45 28.24 -5.94
C THR A 117 1.52 27.49 -6.69
N MET A 118 1.71 27.84 -7.97
CA MET A 118 2.78 27.27 -8.79
C MET A 118 4.13 27.75 -8.27
N ASP A 119 5.06 26.83 -7.98
CA ASP A 119 6.40 27.19 -7.51
C ASP A 119 7.09 28.14 -8.50
N LEU A 120 6.98 27.85 -9.78
CA LEU A 120 7.53 28.67 -10.86
C LEU A 120 7.14 30.15 -10.79
N GLN A 121 5.94 30.46 -10.28
CA GLN A 121 5.38 31.82 -10.21
C GLN A 121 5.59 32.50 -8.84
N HIS A 122 6.11 31.80 -7.83
CA HIS A 122 6.13 32.33 -6.47
C HIS A 122 7.43 32.11 -5.69
N VAL A 123 8.24 31.10 -6.06
CA VAL A 123 9.48 30.78 -5.36
C VAL A 123 10.48 31.93 -5.50
N LYS A 124 11.11 32.34 -4.39
CA LYS A 124 12.04 33.44 -4.33
C LYS A 124 13.49 33.01 -4.55
N ALA A 125 14.30 33.88 -5.11
CA ALA A 125 15.72 33.63 -5.38
C ALA A 125 16.47 33.24 -4.11
N GLU A 126 16.28 33.98 -3.03
CA GLU A 126 16.93 33.72 -1.76
C GLU A 126 16.65 32.33 -1.24
N TYR A 127 15.40 31.85 -1.35
CA TYR A 127 15.02 30.50 -0.95
C TYR A 127 15.76 29.44 -1.79
N LEU A 128 15.74 29.56 -3.13
CA LEU A 128 16.41 28.60 -4.01
C LEU A 128 17.92 28.57 -3.81
N ILE A 129 18.56 29.73 -3.65
CA ILE A 129 20.00 29.84 -3.39
C ILE A 129 20.34 29.10 -2.10
N LYS A 130 19.58 29.32 -1.05
CA LYS A 130 19.78 28.65 0.24
C LYS A 130 19.60 27.13 0.14
N GLU A 131 18.57 26.67 -0.58
CA GLU A 131 18.33 25.23 -0.83
C GLU A 131 19.48 24.58 -1.60
N ILE A 132 19.98 25.23 -2.65
CA ILE A 132 21.12 24.76 -3.43
C ILE A 132 22.37 24.66 -2.57
N ASP A 133 22.75 25.75 -1.88
CA ASP A 133 23.94 25.78 -1.05
C ASP A 133 23.91 24.74 0.06
N ARG A 134 22.76 24.57 0.72
CA ARG A 134 22.59 23.60 1.77
C ARG A 134 22.67 22.15 1.24
N SER A 135 22.11 21.90 0.06
CA SER A 135 22.16 20.59 -0.59
C SER A 135 23.57 20.20 -0.97
N PHE A 136 24.34 21.14 -1.54
CA PHE A 136 25.77 20.91 -1.86
C PHE A 136 26.61 20.66 -0.63
N LEU A 137 26.39 21.43 0.44
CA LEU A 137 27.09 21.25 1.71
C LEU A 137 26.80 19.84 2.27
N ALA A 138 25.55 19.41 2.29
CA ALA A 138 25.15 18.10 2.76
C ALA A 138 25.77 16.98 1.91
N TRP A 139 25.70 17.11 0.57
CA TRP A 139 26.24 16.12 -0.36
C TRP A 139 27.78 15.96 -0.20
N GLN A 140 28.50 17.06 -0.07
CA GLN A 140 29.97 17.05 0.05
C GLN A 140 30.47 16.53 1.40
N ARG A 141 29.71 16.77 2.47
CA ARG A 141 30.09 16.36 3.83
C ARG A 141 29.72 14.93 4.16
N ASN A 142 28.64 14.40 3.60
CA ASN A 142 28.16 13.05 3.91
C ASN A 142 29.02 12.01 3.19
N VAL A 143 29.66 11.14 3.96
CA VAL A 143 30.56 10.09 3.41
C VAL A 143 29.83 9.11 2.49
N TYR A 144 28.56 8.85 2.73
CA TYR A 144 27.74 7.93 1.92
C TYR A 144 27.26 8.54 0.60
N SER A 145 27.43 9.85 0.41
CA SER A 145 27.05 10.55 -0.80
C SER A 145 28.22 10.87 -1.72
N ARG A 146 29.46 10.55 -1.32
CA ARG A 146 30.67 10.87 -2.10
C ARG A 146 30.66 10.24 -3.49
N ASP A 147 30.08 9.03 -3.61
CA ASP A 147 29.97 8.29 -4.85
C ASP A 147 28.64 8.53 -5.60
N VAL A 148 27.78 9.40 -5.08
CA VAL A 148 26.53 9.77 -5.73
C VAL A 148 26.82 10.64 -6.94
N SER A 149 26.35 10.23 -8.11
CA SER A 149 26.52 11.01 -9.34
C SER A 149 25.85 12.38 -9.23
N PHE A 150 26.29 13.36 -10.04
CA PHE A 150 25.63 14.65 -10.07
C PHE A 150 24.16 14.56 -10.54
N GLU A 151 23.86 13.62 -11.43
CA GLU A 151 22.49 13.34 -11.87
C GLU A 151 21.61 12.86 -10.71
N ASP A 152 22.09 11.88 -9.92
CA ASP A 152 21.40 11.39 -8.75
C ASP A 152 21.31 12.44 -7.63
N PHE A 153 22.34 13.25 -7.46
CA PHE A 153 22.28 14.40 -6.57
C PHE A 153 21.13 15.36 -6.96
N CYS A 154 21.05 15.70 -8.25
CA CYS A 154 20.01 16.57 -8.77
C CYS A 154 18.60 15.99 -8.57
N GLU A 155 18.44 14.67 -8.62
CA GLU A 155 17.13 14.03 -8.49
C GLU A 155 16.76 13.70 -7.03
N TYR A 156 17.72 13.25 -6.21
CA TYR A 156 17.40 12.64 -4.91
C TYR A 156 17.85 13.44 -3.68
N ILE A 157 18.75 14.42 -3.84
CA ILE A 157 19.24 15.25 -2.72
C ILE A 157 18.80 16.71 -2.89
N LEU A 158 19.05 17.28 -4.05
CA LEU A 158 18.84 18.71 -4.36
C LEU A 158 17.38 19.19 -4.22
N PRO A 159 16.33 18.46 -4.67
CA PRO A 159 14.99 19.02 -4.76
C PRO A 159 14.41 19.43 -3.40
N PHE A 160 13.91 20.65 -3.33
CA PHE A 160 13.13 21.16 -2.19
C PHE A 160 11.67 20.68 -2.23
N ARG A 161 11.13 20.46 -3.43
CA ARG A 161 9.78 19.94 -3.66
C ARG A 161 9.83 18.43 -3.84
N ARG A 162 9.46 17.68 -2.80
CA ARG A 162 9.40 16.21 -2.85
C ARG A 162 8.05 15.69 -3.29
N LEU A 163 6.98 16.37 -2.88
CA LEU A 163 5.60 16.11 -3.27
C LEU A 163 4.88 17.44 -3.49
N ASN A 164 3.89 17.43 -4.37
CA ASN A 164 3.04 18.59 -4.60
C ASN A 164 2.04 18.81 -3.45
N GLY A 165 1.58 20.04 -3.28
CA GLY A 165 0.62 20.42 -2.26
C GLY A 165 1.22 20.87 -0.93
N LEU A 166 2.53 20.68 -0.74
CA LEU A 166 3.24 21.04 0.48
C LEU A 166 3.84 22.44 0.40
N VAL A 167 4.10 23.06 1.54
CA VAL A 167 4.75 24.38 1.60
C VAL A 167 6.23 24.23 1.29
N ALA A 168 6.79 25.19 0.58
CA ALA A 168 8.23 25.39 0.49
C ALA A 168 8.68 26.14 1.74
N ASP A 169 9.04 25.41 2.79
CA ASP A 169 9.49 25.90 4.10
C ASP A 169 11.00 25.73 4.29
N HIS A 170 11.50 26.11 5.45
CA HIS A 170 12.92 25.97 5.80
C HIS A 170 13.24 24.65 6.52
N ALA A 171 12.44 23.58 6.29
CA ALA A 171 12.61 22.29 6.97
C ALA A 171 14.00 21.68 6.76
N ARG A 172 14.59 21.84 5.56
CA ARG A 172 15.96 21.38 5.27
C ARG A 172 16.99 22.00 6.23
N ASP A 173 16.92 23.31 6.46
CA ASP A 173 17.81 23.98 7.41
C ASP A 173 17.58 23.48 8.83
N THR A 174 16.34 23.35 9.23
CA THR A 174 15.97 22.89 10.57
C THR A 174 16.53 21.48 10.84
N PHE A 175 16.39 20.56 9.90
CA PHE A 175 16.94 19.21 10.02
C PHE A 175 18.46 19.20 10.02
N TYR A 176 19.09 19.98 9.14
CA TYR A 176 20.54 20.09 9.07
C TYR A 176 21.12 20.64 10.37
N LEU A 177 20.53 21.71 10.95
CA LEU A 177 20.98 22.27 12.23
C LEU A 177 20.73 21.33 13.41
N ARG A 178 19.70 20.51 13.35
CA ARG A 178 19.34 19.56 14.41
C ARG A 178 20.24 18.32 14.42
N HIS A 179 20.61 17.82 13.26
CA HIS A 179 21.26 16.50 13.11
C HIS A 179 22.60 16.52 12.38
N GLY A 180 22.98 17.63 11.71
CA GLY A 180 24.12 17.66 10.79
C GLY A 180 25.44 17.23 11.44
N ASP A 181 25.74 17.69 12.63
CA ASP A 181 27.01 17.37 13.29
C ASP A 181 27.07 15.91 13.74
N ALA A 182 25.96 15.35 14.24
CA ALA A 182 25.91 13.96 14.69
C ALA A 182 25.95 12.95 13.52
N TYR A 183 25.35 13.31 12.39
CA TYR A 183 25.21 12.42 11.24
C TYR A 183 26.48 12.28 10.40
N TYR A 184 27.39 13.26 10.48
CA TYR A 184 28.65 13.26 9.71
C TYR A 184 29.85 12.60 10.43
N VAL A 185 29.65 11.98 11.53
CA VAL A 185 30.66 11.74 12.55
C VAL A 185 31.57 10.61 12.21
N GLU A 186 31.78 9.84 11.39
CA GLU A 186 32.91 8.88 11.26
C GLU A 186 32.89 8.04 9.99
N GLU A 187 34.03 7.94 9.32
CA GLU A 187 34.30 6.90 8.33
C GLU A 187 34.21 5.53 9.00
N GLY A 188 33.37 4.65 8.46
CA GLY A 188 33.26 3.26 8.87
C GLY A 188 31.98 2.87 9.60
N ARG A 189 31.05 3.79 9.84
CA ARG A 189 29.72 3.41 10.31
C ARG A 189 28.87 2.86 9.17
N ASP A 190 27.99 1.90 9.49
CA ASP A 190 27.02 1.39 8.55
C ASP A 190 25.93 2.46 8.31
N TRP A 191 25.77 2.90 7.06
CA TRP A 191 24.76 3.89 6.67
C TRP A 191 23.35 3.44 7.03
N LEU A 192 23.09 2.11 7.02
CA LEU A 192 21.79 1.52 7.38
C LEU A 192 21.51 1.74 8.87
N GLU A 193 22.47 1.45 9.73
CA GLU A 193 22.34 1.64 11.18
C GLU A 193 22.16 3.11 11.55
N GLU A 194 22.90 4.01 10.90
CA GLU A 194 22.77 5.45 11.14
C GLU A 194 21.42 6.00 10.68
N THR A 195 20.98 5.62 9.48
CA THR A 195 19.67 5.99 8.97
C THR A 195 18.56 5.45 9.89
N ASP A 196 18.72 4.23 10.38
CA ASP A 196 17.78 3.59 11.29
C ASP A 196 17.70 4.31 12.63
N SER A 197 18.84 4.65 13.21
CA SER A 197 18.95 5.39 14.46
C SER A 197 18.29 6.78 14.35
N LEU A 198 18.56 7.50 13.26
CA LEU A 198 17.95 8.80 13.00
C LEU A 198 16.43 8.69 12.87
N LEU A 199 15.94 7.74 12.08
CA LEU A 199 14.50 7.57 11.88
C LEU A 199 13.79 7.07 13.14
N TYR A 200 14.52 6.39 14.06
CA TYR A 200 14.00 5.98 15.36
C TYR A 200 13.64 7.17 16.27
N GLU A 201 14.34 8.28 16.18
CA GLU A 201 14.01 9.49 16.93
C GLU A 201 12.59 9.99 16.61
N TYR A 202 12.14 9.76 15.38
CA TYR A 202 10.84 10.16 14.86
C TYR A 202 9.77 9.04 14.89
N ARG A 203 9.98 7.96 15.67
CA ARG A 203 9.03 6.85 15.79
C ARG A 203 7.66 7.24 16.37
N HIS A 204 7.62 8.39 17.04
CA HIS A 204 6.38 8.95 17.56
C HIS A 204 5.46 9.54 16.49
N LEU A 205 5.96 9.72 15.26
CA LEU A 205 5.15 10.10 14.10
C LEU A 205 4.51 8.82 13.54
N THR A 206 3.21 8.64 13.79
CA THR A 206 2.50 7.39 13.56
C THR A 206 1.46 7.48 12.45
N HIS A 207 0.97 6.34 12.00
CA HIS A 207 -0.09 6.27 11.02
C HIS A 207 -1.45 6.59 11.65
N SER A 208 -2.21 7.52 11.04
CA SER A 208 -3.52 7.97 11.55
C SER A 208 -4.70 7.15 11.03
N GLY A 209 -4.45 6.16 10.17
CA GLY A 209 -5.53 5.57 9.42
C GLY A 209 -6.27 6.60 8.56
N PHE A 210 -7.50 6.27 8.12
CA PHE A 210 -8.25 7.14 7.23
C PHE A 210 -8.90 8.36 7.91
N ARG A 211 -9.14 8.31 9.21
CA ARG A 211 -9.86 9.36 9.94
C ARG A 211 -9.07 10.65 10.10
N GLY A 212 -7.76 10.55 10.37
CA GLY A 212 -6.89 11.73 10.48
C GLY A 212 -6.60 12.46 9.16
N THR A 213 -7.01 11.92 8.01
CA THR A 213 -6.68 12.49 6.68
C THR A 213 -7.48 13.73 6.32
N ARG A 214 -8.54 14.03 7.05
CA ARG A 214 -9.39 15.20 6.82
C ARG A 214 -8.71 16.51 7.23
N ILE A 215 -7.68 16.43 8.07
CA ILE A 215 -6.91 17.59 8.49
C ILE A 215 -5.63 17.68 7.66
N PRO A 216 -5.45 18.74 6.86
CA PRO A 216 -4.34 18.84 5.93
C PRO A 216 -3.01 18.94 6.65
N ILE A 217 -2.03 18.14 6.22
CA ILE A 217 -0.62 18.26 6.60
C ILE A 217 0.09 18.93 5.41
N HIS A 218 0.75 20.06 5.64
CA HIS A 218 1.33 20.86 4.57
C HIS A 218 2.79 21.26 4.80
N SER A 219 3.34 21.02 6.00
CA SER A 219 4.75 21.28 6.33
C SER A 219 5.29 20.21 7.26
N ALA A 220 6.62 20.11 7.35
CA ALA A 220 7.30 19.21 8.28
C ALA A 220 6.93 19.55 9.74
N GLU A 221 6.91 20.83 10.07
CA GLU A 221 6.50 21.34 11.38
C GLU A 221 5.07 20.92 11.72
N THR A 222 4.13 21.08 10.78
CA THR A 222 2.74 20.64 10.96
C THR A 222 2.67 19.15 11.24
N PHE A 223 3.45 18.33 10.56
CA PHE A 223 3.44 16.89 10.76
C PHE A 223 4.05 16.51 12.13
N GLU A 224 5.15 17.14 12.53
CA GLU A 224 5.72 16.95 13.88
C GLU A 224 4.71 17.35 14.97
N TYR A 225 3.97 18.42 14.75
CA TYR A 225 2.97 18.92 15.69
C TYR A 225 1.78 17.96 15.81
N LEU A 226 1.21 17.52 14.68
CA LEU A 226 0.05 16.63 14.67
C LEU A 226 0.40 15.18 15.03
N ARG A 227 1.62 14.72 14.79
CA ARG A 227 2.16 13.37 15.04
C ARG A 227 1.50 12.23 14.28
N HIS A 228 0.42 12.48 13.57
CA HIS A 228 -0.33 11.46 12.82
C HIS A 228 -0.48 11.85 11.36
N GLY A 229 -0.32 10.88 10.46
CA GLY A 229 -0.48 11.10 9.04
C GLY A 229 -0.55 9.82 8.23
N LEU A 230 -0.69 9.96 6.92
CA LEU A 230 -0.65 8.83 5.98
C LEU A 230 0.79 8.45 5.61
N CYS A 231 0.94 7.28 4.99
CA CYS A 231 2.22 6.83 4.43
C CYS A 231 2.87 7.90 3.53
N MET A 232 2.10 8.58 2.69
CA MET A 232 2.60 9.66 1.83
C MET A 232 3.21 10.82 2.63
N HIS A 233 2.58 11.27 3.73
CA HIS A 233 3.11 12.34 4.58
C HIS A 233 4.42 11.91 5.26
N ARG A 234 4.47 10.66 5.73
CA ARG A 234 5.67 10.13 6.36
C ARG A 234 6.80 9.93 5.36
N CYS A 235 6.53 9.41 4.17
CA CYS A 235 7.51 9.28 3.10
C CYS A 235 8.12 10.62 2.71
N TRP A 236 7.28 11.62 2.54
CA TRP A 236 7.73 12.98 2.27
C TRP A 236 8.63 13.51 3.38
N TYR A 237 8.19 13.38 4.64
CA TYR A 237 8.96 13.83 5.80
C TYR A 237 10.34 13.14 5.85
N ASN A 238 10.38 11.80 5.74
CA ASN A 238 11.62 11.05 5.73
C ASN A 238 12.53 11.47 4.57
N SER A 239 11.96 11.69 3.37
CA SER A 239 12.74 12.10 2.21
C SER A 239 13.37 13.48 2.40
N LEU A 240 12.66 14.40 3.06
CA LEU A 240 13.15 15.73 3.36
C LEU A 240 14.25 15.68 4.45
N LEU A 241 14.00 14.93 5.53
CA LEU A 241 14.96 14.72 6.61
C LEU A 241 16.28 14.12 6.10
N LEU A 242 16.21 12.97 5.41
CA LEU A 242 17.39 12.26 4.94
C LEU A 242 18.16 13.06 3.88
N SER A 243 17.47 13.68 2.92
CA SER A 243 18.14 14.48 1.89
C SER A 243 18.77 15.77 2.45
N SER A 244 18.22 16.33 3.54
CA SER A 244 18.82 17.48 4.21
C SER A 244 20.19 17.17 4.84
N LEU A 245 20.44 15.88 5.10
CA LEU A 245 21.70 15.36 5.61
C LEU A 245 22.59 14.74 4.50
N GLY A 246 22.18 14.88 3.24
CA GLY A 246 22.93 14.42 2.08
C GLY A 246 22.64 12.98 1.66
N MET A 247 21.72 12.25 2.32
CA MET A 247 21.37 10.91 1.90
C MET A 247 20.43 10.95 0.68
N PRO A 248 20.78 10.29 -0.44
CA PRO A 248 19.93 10.25 -1.62
C PRO A 248 18.71 9.35 -1.36
N VAL A 249 17.53 9.94 -1.38
CA VAL A 249 16.28 9.24 -1.04
C VAL A 249 15.18 9.58 -2.02
N ALA A 250 14.50 8.53 -2.49
CA ALA A 250 13.34 8.60 -3.34
C ALA A 250 12.07 8.23 -2.59
N VAL A 251 10.93 8.44 -3.26
CA VAL A 251 9.61 8.02 -2.80
C VAL A 251 8.95 7.23 -3.91
N ASP A 252 8.72 5.95 -3.67
CA ASP A 252 8.07 5.04 -4.61
C ASP A 252 6.62 4.77 -4.17
N PHE A 253 5.77 4.45 -5.15
CA PHE A 253 4.38 4.15 -4.87
C PHE A 253 3.78 3.14 -5.84
N VAL A 254 2.83 2.36 -5.32
CA VAL A 254 1.89 1.58 -6.10
C VAL A 254 0.60 2.37 -6.23
N PRO A 255 0.14 2.71 -7.45
CA PRO A 255 -1.06 3.54 -7.64
C PRO A 255 -2.35 2.85 -7.19
N ALA A 256 -2.41 1.54 -7.34
CA ALA A 256 -3.43 0.65 -6.79
C ALA A 256 -2.83 -0.76 -6.69
N TRP A 257 -3.15 -1.48 -5.63
CA TRP A 257 -2.74 -2.87 -5.45
C TRP A 257 -3.47 -3.80 -6.43
N GLY A 258 -2.83 -4.88 -6.83
CA GLY A 258 -3.47 -5.90 -7.66
C GLY A 258 -4.49 -6.76 -6.92
N ASN A 259 -4.33 -6.93 -5.61
CA ASN A 259 -5.15 -7.85 -4.79
C ASN A 259 -5.66 -7.23 -3.48
N ARG A 260 -5.69 -5.93 -3.35
CA ARG A 260 -6.22 -5.20 -2.19
C ARG A 260 -6.80 -3.87 -2.62
N ASN A 261 -7.66 -3.33 -1.78
CA ASN A 261 -8.07 -1.94 -1.93
C ASN A 261 -6.92 -0.99 -1.57
N ASN A 262 -6.97 0.23 -2.07
CA ASN A 262 -6.02 1.30 -1.78
C ASN A 262 -4.73 1.29 -2.62
N SER A 263 -3.88 2.24 -2.32
CA SER A 263 -2.53 2.46 -2.84
C SER A 263 -1.54 2.46 -1.68
N HIS A 264 -0.25 2.51 -1.97
CA HIS A 264 0.77 2.63 -0.94
C HIS A 264 1.97 3.43 -1.42
N THR A 265 2.68 4.03 -0.48
CA THR A 265 3.86 4.86 -0.72
C THR A 265 4.94 4.50 0.31
N TRP A 266 6.18 4.37 -0.12
CA TRP A 266 7.32 4.04 0.73
C TRP A 266 8.56 4.80 0.29
N ASN A 267 9.59 4.79 1.15
CA ASN A 267 10.86 5.42 0.83
C ASN A 267 11.87 4.43 0.22
N VAL A 268 12.82 4.97 -0.52
CA VAL A 268 13.92 4.21 -1.12
C VAL A 268 15.21 5.00 -0.94
N VAL A 269 16.20 4.42 -0.26
CA VAL A 269 17.54 5.00 -0.19
C VAL A 269 18.37 4.44 -1.34
N MET A 270 19.15 5.32 -1.99
CA MET A 270 19.97 5.02 -3.15
C MET A 270 21.45 5.07 -2.74
N VAL A 271 22.08 3.93 -2.48
CA VAL A 271 23.48 3.85 -2.03
C VAL A 271 24.23 2.81 -2.85
N GLY A 272 25.42 3.15 -3.32
CA GLY A 272 26.29 2.23 -4.06
C GLY A 272 25.64 1.71 -5.36
N GLY A 273 24.85 2.52 -6.04
CA GLY A 273 24.13 2.14 -7.25
C GLY A 273 22.97 1.15 -7.01
N GLN A 274 22.59 0.91 -5.77
CA GLN A 274 21.48 0.03 -5.40
C GLN A 274 20.36 0.81 -4.70
N SER A 275 19.12 0.32 -4.86
CA SER A 275 17.93 0.87 -4.23
C SER A 275 17.49 0.01 -3.03
N TYR A 276 17.28 0.65 -1.88
CA TYR A 276 16.88 0.01 -0.63
C TYR A 276 15.54 0.57 -0.18
N ALA A 277 14.47 -0.16 -0.48
CA ALA A 277 13.12 0.21 -0.08
C ALA A 277 12.88 -0.10 1.40
N PHE A 278 12.21 0.81 2.11
CA PHE A 278 11.83 0.64 3.50
C PHE A 278 10.47 1.24 3.80
N GLU A 279 9.78 0.67 4.81
CA GLU A 279 8.49 1.20 5.25
C GLU A 279 8.66 2.55 5.93
N ALA A 280 7.80 3.50 5.59
CA ALA A 280 7.94 4.88 6.02
C ALA A 280 7.76 5.07 7.53
N PHE A 281 6.78 4.39 8.14
CA PHE A 281 6.58 4.41 9.57
C PHE A 281 7.54 3.47 10.29
N TRP A 282 7.82 3.78 11.57
CA TRP A 282 8.74 2.97 12.34
C TRP A 282 8.22 1.54 12.53
N ASP A 283 9.04 0.58 12.11
CA ASP A 283 8.96 -0.84 12.40
C ASP A 283 10.39 -1.36 12.51
N ALA A 284 10.69 -2.15 13.53
CA ALA A 284 12.03 -2.72 13.75
C ALA A 284 12.56 -3.51 12.53
N ASP A 285 11.65 -4.06 11.74
CA ASP A 285 11.98 -4.84 10.54
C ASP A 285 11.70 -4.10 9.22
N ARG A 286 11.56 -2.80 9.21
CA ARG A 286 11.09 -2.04 8.03
C ARG A 286 11.90 -2.26 6.76
N TRP A 287 13.18 -2.57 6.87
CA TRP A 287 14.07 -2.81 5.72
C TRP A 287 13.80 -4.13 4.99
N LYS A 288 13.08 -5.06 5.61
CA LYS A 288 12.64 -6.30 4.95
C LYS A 288 11.55 -6.07 3.90
N TYR A 289 10.87 -4.92 3.93
CA TYR A 289 9.77 -4.62 3.02
C TYR A 289 10.15 -4.61 1.54
N LYS A 290 11.42 -4.42 1.19
CA LYS A 290 11.87 -4.64 -0.19
C LYS A 290 11.55 -6.06 -0.68
N ARG A 291 11.61 -7.06 0.20
CA ARG A 291 11.25 -8.45 -0.12
C ARG A 291 9.76 -8.64 -0.30
N ILE A 292 8.93 -7.89 0.44
CA ILE A 292 7.47 -7.92 0.31
C ILE A 292 7.04 -7.30 -1.02
N TYR A 293 7.64 -6.18 -1.39
CA TYR A 293 7.36 -5.48 -2.62
C TYR A 293 8.02 -6.14 -3.85
N ASN A 294 8.92 -7.08 -3.63
CA ASN A 294 9.55 -7.83 -4.68
C ASN A 294 8.88 -9.21 -4.81
N ASN A 295 8.06 -9.40 -5.82
CA ASN A 295 7.41 -10.69 -6.12
C ASN A 295 8.39 -11.86 -6.34
N ARG A 296 9.69 -11.61 -6.47
CA ARG A 296 10.73 -12.65 -6.61
C ARG A 296 10.97 -13.41 -5.31
N ASN A 297 10.76 -12.76 -4.15
CA ASN A 297 11.02 -13.32 -2.83
C ASN A 297 9.77 -13.11 -1.95
N ILE A 298 8.72 -13.86 -2.25
CA ILE A 298 7.49 -13.83 -1.46
C ILE A 298 7.80 -14.43 -0.08
N ASP A 299 7.74 -13.60 0.94
CA ASP A 299 7.72 -14.07 2.32
C ASP A 299 6.30 -14.57 2.62
N HIS A 300 6.14 -15.86 2.84
CA HIS A 300 4.86 -16.49 3.14
C HIS A 300 4.17 -15.90 4.38
N LEU A 301 4.94 -15.24 5.27
CA LEU A 301 4.42 -14.61 6.49
C LEU A 301 3.55 -13.37 6.23
N TRP A 302 3.72 -12.72 5.08
CA TRP A 302 3.16 -11.40 4.82
C TRP A 302 2.02 -11.41 3.82
N GLY A 303 1.69 -12.59 3.27
CA GLY A 303 0.83 -12.67 2.12
C GLY A 303 1.50 -12.16 0.85
N LYS A 304 0.88 -12.41 -0.26
CA LYS A 304 1.38 -12.03 -1.57
C LYS A 304 0.86 -10.63 -1.91
N PHE A 305 1.69 -9.61 -1.73
CA PHE A 305 1.40 -8.30 -2.32
C PHE A 305 1.56 -8.40 -3.83
N ARG A 306 0.51 -8.08 -4.57
CA ARG A 306 0.51 -8.10 -6.03
C ARG A 306 0.65 -6.67 -6.54
N LEU A 307 1.78 -6.40 -7.17
CA LEU A 307 2.19 -5.09 -7.64
C LEU A 307 1.93 -4.99 -9.14
N PRO A 308 0.90 -4.28 -9.60
CA PRO A 308 0.64 -4.14 -11.04
C PRO A 308 1.67 -3.23 -11.72
N LYS A 309 2.04 -2.13 -11.07
CA LYS A 309 3.04 -1.15 -11.50
C LYS A 309 3.59 -0.43 -10.29
N ILE A 310 4.84 0.00 -10.37
CA ILE A 310 5.47 0.87 -9.36
C ILE A 310 6.05 2.09 -10.05
N TYR A 311 5.72 3.24 -9.51
CA TYR A 311 6.24 4.52 -9.96
C TYR A 311 7.07 5.17 -8.86
N ARG A 312 8.09 5.93 -9.27
CA ARG A 312 8.92 6.78 -8.40
C ARG A 312 8.56 8.23 -8.65
N TYR A 313 8.29 8.99 -7.60
CA TYR A 313 8.20 10.44 -7.71
C TYR A 313 9.56 11.02 -8.08
N THR A 314 9.56 11.96 -9.03
CA THR A 314 10.76 12.63 -9.54
C THR A 314 10.59 14.14 -9.46
N TYR A 315 11.70 14.84 -9.38
CA TYR A 315 11.70 16.28 -9.64
C TYR A 315 11.77 16.57 -11.14
N SER A 316 12.45 15.74 -11.89
CA SER A 316 12.49 15.76 -13.35
C SER A 316 11.08 15.56 -13.94
N ASN A 317 10.86 16.21 -15.08
CA ASN A 317 9.62 16.07 -15.83
C ASN A 317 9.73 14.88 -16.80
N HIS A 318 8.77 13.97 -16.74
CA HIS A 318 8.60 12.82 -17.64
C HIS A 318 7.29 12.99 -18.41
N ILE A 319 7.39 13.44 -19.67
CA ILE A 319 6.24 13.63 -20.56
C ILE A 319 6.22 12.46 -21.52
N GLU A 320 5.28 11.57 -21.36
CA GLU A 320 5.22 10.31 -22.11
C GLU A 320 3.79 9.91 -22.47
N GLY A 321 3.65 8.95 -23.37
CA GLY A 321 2.39 8.32 -23.73
C GLY A 321 1.34 9.31 -24.23
N PRO A 322 0.11 9.28 -23.67
CA PRO A 322 -0.98 10.13 -24.14
C PRO A 322 -0.72 11.63 -23.96
N LEU A 323 0.21 12.04 -23.08
CA LEU A 323 0.59 13.45 -22.94
C LEU A 323 1.41 14.01 -24.11
N THR A 324 2.07 13.14 -24.87
CA THR A 324 2.85 13.56 -26.07
C THR A 324 1.98 13.67 -27.32
N ASP A 325 0.76 13.17 -27.30
CA ASP A 325 -0.15 13.17 -28.44
C ASP A 325 -1.09 14.39 -28.39
N SER A 326 -0.82 15.38 -29.24
CA SER A 326 -1.61 16.62 -29.29
C SER A 326 -3.07 16.43 -29.69
N LYS A 327 -3.43 15.25 -30.22
CA LYS A 327 -4.81 14.89 -30.58
C LYS A 327 -5.59 14.31 -29.41
N VAL A 328 -4.94 14.07 -28.26
CA VAL A 328 -5.59 13.52 -27.06
C VAL A 328 -5.95 14.67 -26.12
N SER A 329 -7.23 14.77 -25.81
CA SER A 329 -7.69 15.75 -24.81
C SER A 329 -7.22 15.35 -23.43
N ARG A 330 -6.73 16.31 -22.63
CA ARG A 330 -6.33 16.04 -21.22
C ARG A 330 -7.46 15.49 -20.36
N LYS A 331 -8.73 15.77 -20.70
CA LYS A 331 -9.91 15.22 -20.04
C LYS A 331 -10.08 13.72 -20.28
N ASP A 332 -9.43 13.22 -21.31
CA ASP A 332 -9.45 11.82 -21.74
C ASP A 332 -8.19 11.06 -21.29
N ILE A 333 -7.40 11.65 -20.38
CA ILE A 333 -6.22 11.04 -19.77
C ILE A 333 -6.50 10.81 -18.27
N PRO A 334 -6.36 9.59 -17.76
CA PRO A 334 -6.49 9.34 -16.32
C PRO A 334 -5.53 10.19 -15.48
N PRO A 335 -5.92 10.62 -14.27
CA PRO A 335 -5.12 11.51 -13.42
C PRO A 335 -3.68 11.02 -13.17
N LEU A 336 -3.48 9.71 -13.02
CA LEU A 336 -2.15 9.12 -12.86
C LEU A 336 -1.20 9.51 -13.99
N PHE A 337 -1.68 9.55 -15.24
CA PHE A 337 -0.87 9.84 -16.42
C PHE A 337 -0.81 11.32 -16.78
N LEU A 338 -1.56 12.18 -16.08
CA LEU A 338 -1.37 13.62 -16.10
C LEU A 338 -0.20 14.08 -15.22
N ASN A 339 0.23 13.25 -14.29
CA ASN A 339 1.37 13.55 -13.42
C ASN A 339 2.68 13.31 -14.18
N ILE A 340 3.37 14.40 -14.51
CA ILE A 340 4.67 14.39 -15.20
C ILE A 340 5.85 14.17 -14.24
N LYS A 341 5.62 14.18 -12.92
CA LYS A 341 6.63 14.05 -11.88
C LYS A 341 6.74 12.61 -11.39
N LYS A 342 6.80 11.66 -12.29
CA LYS A 342 7.00 10.25 -11.96
C LYS A 342 7.66 9.50 -13.11
N LYS A 343 8.39 8.45 -12.77
CA LYS A 343 8.91 7.45 -13.71
C LYS A 343 8.54 6.04 -13.29
N ASP A 344 8.42 5.13 -14.24
CA ASP A 344 8.21 3.70 -13.98
C ASP A 344 9.50 3.06 -13.45
N VAL A 345 9.41 2.41 -12.31
CA VAL A 345 10.51 1.66 -11.66
C VAL A 345 10.12 0.22 -11.35
N SER A 346 9.09 -0.29 -11.98
CA SER A 346 8.57 -1.65 -11.74
C SER A 346 9.65 -2.73 -11.83
N ALA A 347 10.61 -2.58 -12.77
CA ALA A 347 11.71 -3.53 -12.95
C ALA A 347 12.69 -3.61 -11.76
N GLU A 348 12.70 -2.61 -10.87
CA GLU A 348 13.49 -2.67 -9.63
C GLU A 348 12.86 -3.61 -8.59
N TYR A 349 11.57 -3.94 -8.72
CA TYR A 349 10.79 -4.70 -7.75
C TYR A 349 10.40 -6.10 -8.21
N PHE A 350 10.04 -6.25 -9.47
CA PHE A 350 9.65 -7.55 -10.04
C PHE A 350 10.10 -7.69 -11.49
N GLU A 351 10.05 -8.91 -12.01
CA GLU A 351 10.28 -9.18 -13.42
C GLU A 351 9.08 -8.68 -14.24
N PRO A 352 9.23 -7.60 -15.04
CA PRO A 352 8.14 -7.01 -15.78
C PRO A 352 7.72 -7.90 -16.96
N HIS A 353 6.41 -7.89 -17.27
CA HIS A 353 5.84 -8.65 -18.37
C HIS A 353 5.01 -7.75 -19.29
N ASP A 354 5.25 -7.84 -20.58
CA ASP A 354 4.46 -7.10 -21.58
C ASP A 354 3.18 -7.88 -21.90
N VAL A 355 2.04 -7.17 -21.85
CA VAL A 355 0.72 -7.76 -22.06
C VAL A 355 0.10 -7.19 -23.31
N SER A 356 -0.15 -8.06 -24.31
CA SER A 356 -0.85 -7.68 -25.54
C SER A 356 -2.25 -8.28 -25.57
N VAL A 357 -3.27 -7.41 -25.71
CA VAL A 357 -4.68 -7.81 -25.75
C VAL A 357 -5.39 -7.22 -26.97
N ALA A 358 -6.41 -7.92 -27.45
CA ALA A 358 -7.38 -7.37 -28.39
C ALA A 358 -8.49 -6.66 -27.60
N LEU A 359 -8.86 -5.47 -28.06
CA LEU A 359 -10.00 -4.72 -27.52
C LEU A 359 -11.27 -5.20 -28.25
N THR A 360 -12.25 -5.67 -27.49
CA THR A 360 -13.49 -6.26 -28.04
C THR A 360 -14.64 -5.28 -28.07
N GLU A 361 -14.56 -4.24 -27.24
CA GLU A 361 -15.58 -3.20 -27.19
C GLU A 361 -15.23 -2.04 -28.13
N ALA A 362 -16.26 -1.41 -28.71
CA ALA A 362 -16.06 -0.28 -29.60
C ALA A 362 -15.42 0.90 -28.88
N ALA A 363 -14.33 1.42 -29.44
CA ALA A 363 -13.68 2.60 -28.89
C ALA A 363 -14.57 3.84 -29.05
N PRO A 364 -14.69 4.71 -28.01
CA PRO A 364 -15.28 6.02 -28.17
C PRO A 364 -14.56 6.83 -29.26
N GLU A 365 -15.27 7.77 -29.87
CA GLU A 365 -14.70 8.63 -30.92
C GLU A 365 -13.37 9.28 -30.51
N GLU A 366 -12.44 9.35 -31.43
CA GLU A 366 -11.11 9.94 -31.24
C GLU A 366 -10.24 9.28 -30.17
N THR A 367 -10.62 8.08 -29.68
CA THR A 367 -9.82 7.37 -28.67
C THR A 367 -8.60 6.72 -29.33
N ARG A 368 -7.41 7.07 -28.84
CA ARG A 368 -6.11 6.60 -29.36
C ARG A 368 -5.33 5.75 -28.40
N TYR A 369 -5.71 5.76 -27.13
CA TYR A 369 -5.08 4.99 -26.06
C TYR A 369 -6.12 4.19 -25.29
N ALA A 370 -5.71 3.01 -24.87
CA ALA A 370 -6.40 2.24 -23.85
C ALA A 370 -5.51 2.14 -22.60
N TYR A 371 -6.13 1.77 -21.50
CA TYR A 371 -5.46 1.66 -20.23
C TYR A 371 -5.70 0.28 -19.64
N LEU A 372 -4.73 -0.24 -18.89
CA LEU A 372 -4.91 -1.45 -18.12
C LEU A 372 -5.21 -1.06 -16.68
N ALA A 373 -6.32 -1.57 -16.15
CA ALA A 373 -6.83 -1.20 -14.84
C ALA A 373 -6.87 -2.40 -13.89
N VAL A 374 -6.72 -2.13 -12.59
CA VAL A 374 -6.92 -3.09 -11.49
C VAL A 374 -8.13 -2.68 -10.66
N PHE A 375 -8.78 -3.65 -10.02
CA PHE A 375 -9.97 -3.41 -9.22
C PHE A 375 -9.62 -3.00 -7.78
N GLY A 376 -10.32 -1.98 -7.28
CA GLY A 376 -10.23 -1.54 -5.90
C GLY A 376 -11.35 -0.55 -5.56
N TYR A 377 -11.91 -0.63 -4.35
CA TYR A 377 -13.01 0.24 -3.91
C TYR A 377 -14.18 0.30 -4.91
N GLN A 378 -14.61 -0.85 -5.42
CA GLN A 378 -15.69 -0.99 -6.42
C GLN A 378 -15.41 -0.27 -7.76
N GLN A 379 -14.18 0.10 -8.04
CA GLN A 379 -13.79 0.83 -9.25
C GLN A 379 -12.58 0.18 -9.92
N TRP A 380 -12.46 0.44 -11.22
CA TRP A 380 -11.28 0.07 -12.01
C TRP A 380 -10.33 1.25 -12.10
N HIS A 381 -9.13 1.06 -11.56
CA HIS A 381 -8.09 2.09 -11.51
C HIS A 381 -7.06 1.86 -12.62
N PRO A 382 -6.99 2.74 -13.64
CA PRO A 382 -5.95 2.66 -14.66
C PRO A 382 -4.54 2.76 -14.05
N VAL A 383 -3.69 1.76 -14.34
CA VAL A 383 -2.31 1.67 -13.81
C VAL A 383 -1.25 1.69 -14.90
N GLN A 384 -1.60 1.43 -16.17
CA GLN A 384 -0.71 1.52 -17.32
C GLN A 384 -1.49 1.97 -18.55
N TRP A 385 -0.83 2.64 -19.48
CA TRP A 385 -1.36 3.06 -20.78
C TRP A 385 -0.77 2.22 -21.91
N GLY A 386 -1.49 2.13 -23.02
CA GLY A 386 -1.00 1.56 -24.26
C GLY A 386 -1.64 2.25 -25.47
N ARG A 387 -0.89 2.40 -26.57
CA ARG A 387 -1.43 2.98 -27.80
C ARG A 387 -2.19 1.90 -28.58
N ILE A 388 -3.38 2.27 -29.04
CA ILE A 388 -4.23 1.38 -29.84
C ILE A 388 -3.64 1.33 -31.26
N THR A 389 -3.48 0.10 -31.78
CA THR A 389 -3.07 -0.16 -33.17
C THR A 389 -4.28 -0.29 -34.09
N ASP A 390 -4.05 -0.23 -35.41
CA ASP A 390 -5.10 -0.32 -36.43
C ASP A 390 -5.97 -1.61 -36.34
N ASN A 391 -5.46 -2.66 -35.72
CA ASN A 391 -6.18 -3.92 -35.50
C ASN A 391 -6.90 -4.00 -34.15
N SER A 392 -7.19 -2.88 -33.51
CA SER A 392 -7.79 -2.83 -32.16
C SER A 392 -6.99 -3.64 -31.12
N LYS A 393 -5.68 -3.72 -31.30
CA LYS A 393 -4.75 -4.33 -30.32
C LYS A 393 -4.02 -3.26 -29.55
N VAL A 394 -3.67 -3.62 -28.32
CA VAL A 394 -2.88 -2.77 -27.45
C VAL A 394 -1.87 -3.59 -26.68
N THR A 395 -0.66 -3.07 -26.53
CA THR A 395 0.38 -3.65 -25.67
C THR A 395 0.59 -2.73 -24.47
N PHE A 396 0.52 -3.30 -23.29
CA PHE A 396 0.82 -2.65 -22.02
C PHE A 396 2.17 -3.17 -21.52
N HIS A 397 3.12 -2.27 -21.37
CA HIS A 397 4.49 -2.66 -21.05
C HIS A 397 4.73 -2.78 -19.54
N GLY A 398 5.53 -3.79 -19.15
CA GLY A 398 6.11 -3.91 -17.83
C GLY A 398 5.12 -4.21 -16.70
N MET A 399 4.13 -5.09 -16.94
CA MET A 399 3.08 -5.41 -15.98
C MET A 399 3.52 -6.46 -14.95
N GLY A 400 2.96 -6.35 -13.73
CA GLY A 400 3.09 -7.37 -12.69
C GLY A 400 2.22 -8.60 -12.95
N LYS A 401 2.71 -9.76 -12.57
CA LYS A 401 2.05 -11.07 -12.76
C LYS A 401 1.14 -11.43 -11.57
N ASP A 402 0.33 -12.47 -11.76
CA ASP A 402 -0.65 -13.01 -10.80
C ASP A 402 -1.72 -11.98 -10.39
N ILE A 403 -2.21 -11.20 -11.35
CA ILE A 403 -3.16 -10.10 -11.15
C ILE A 403 -4.28 -10.17 -12.17
N VAL A 404 -5.48 -9.82 -11.72
CA VAL A 404 -6.63 -9.59 -12.59
C VAL A 404 -6.62 -8.16 -13.11
N TYR A 405 -6.69 -8.03 -14.42
CA TYR A 405 -6.71 -6.77 -15.14
C TYR A 405 -7.97 -6.63 -15.99
N LEU A 406 -8.40 -5.38 -16.19
CA LEU A 406 -9.42 -5.00 -17.16
C LEU A 406 -8.82 -3.99 -18.15
N PRO A 407 -8.87 -4.24 -19.47
CA PRO A 407 -8.59 -3.20 -20.45
C PRO A 407 -9.75 -2.21 -20.48
N VAL A 408 -9.43 -0.91 -20.45
CA VAL A 408 -10.43 0.15 -20.39
C VAL A 408 -10.06 1.31 -21.32
N TYR A 409 -11.07 2.02 -21.81
CA TYR A 409 -10.94 3.37 -22.33
C TYR A 409 -11.15 4.38 -21.20
N TYR A 410 -10.68 5.58 -21.40
CA TYR A 410 -10.94 6.68 -20.48
C TYR A 410 -11.42 7.90 -21.26
N LYS A 411 -12.65 8.32 -21.01
CA LYS A 411 -13.30 9.41 -21.76
C LYS A 411 -14.06 10.32 -20.80
N HIS A 412 -13.80 11.63 -20.87
CA HIS A 412 -14.45 12.65 -20.05
C HIS A 412 -14.46 12.35 -18.54
N GLY A 413 -13.37 11.79 -18.02
CA GLY A 413 -13.25 11.45 -16.61
C GLY A 413 -13.87 10.09 -16.22
N GLN A 414 -14.36 9.32 -17.18
CA GLN A 414 -14.99 8.01 -16.92
C GLN A 414 -14.16 6.86 -17.48
N THR A 415 -14.09 5.80 -16.73
CA THR A 415 -13.51 4.52 -17.14
C THR A 415 -14.59 3.69 -17.84
N ILE A 416 -14.33 3.27 -19.08
CA ILE A 416 -15.25 2.50 -19.92
C ILE A 416 -14.56 1.17 -20.26
N PRO A 417 -15.17 0.00 -20.02
CA PRO A 417 -14.60 -1.27 -20.40
C PRO A 417 -14.28 -1.32 -21.90
N ALA A 418 -13.10 -1.85 -22.24
CA ALA A 418 -12.62 -2.01 -23.61
C ALA A 418 -12.55 -3.48 -24.02
N GLY A 419 -12.89 -4.39 -23.11
CA GLY A 419 -12.91 -5.82 -23.29
C GLY A 419 -13.22 -6.54 -21.98
N SER A 420 -13.07 -7.84 -21.98
CA SER A 420 -13.27 -8.65 -20.77
C SER A 420 -12.09 -8.61 -19.84
N PRO A 421 -12.31 -8.76 -18.50
CA PRO A 421 -11.23 -8.93 -17.57
C PRO A 421 -10.46 -10.24 -17.84
N PHE A 422 -9.21 -10.24 -17.48
CA PHE A 422 -8.35 -11.42 -17.57
C PHE A 422 -7.39 -11.50 -16.39
N LYS A 423 -6.98 -12.70 -16.03
CA LYS A 423 -5.89 -12.91 -15.10
C LYS A 423 -4.58 -13.09 -15.89
N LEU A 424 -3.58 -12.28 -15.59
CA LEU A 424 -2.20 -12.54 -15.97
C LEU A 424 -1.61 -13.47 -14.91
N GLY A 425 -1.44 -14.75 -15.25
CA GLY A 425 -0.92 -15.75 -14.32
C GLY A 425 0.54 -15.51 -13.90
N ALA A 426 0.99 -16.19 -12.87
CA ALA A 426 2.38 -16.17 -12.44
C ALA A 426 3.34 -16.69 -13.52
N ASP A 427 2.85 -17.56 -14.40
CA ASP A 427 3.56 -18.10 -15.58
C ASP A 427 3.58 -17.13 -16.78
N GLY A 428 2.95 -15.96 -16.68
CA GLY A 428 2.82 -14.97 -17.75
C GLY A 428 1.73 -15.27 -18.78
N ARG A 429 0.91 -16.31 -18.58
CA ARG A 429 -0.20 -16.63 -19.48
C ARG A 429 -1.45 -15.82 -19.13
N LEU A 430 -2.20 -15.48 -20.18
CA LEU A 430 -3.48 -14.78 -20.00
C LEU A 430 -4.62 -15.82 -19.89
N ARG A 431 -5.42 -15.70 -18.84
CA ARG A 431 -6.69 -16.42 -18.68
C ARG A 431 -7.82 -15.42 -18.79
N MET A 432 -8.60 -15.49 -19.86
CA MET A 432 -9.79 -14.65 -20.01
C MET A 432 -10.88 -15.07 -19.03
N LEU A 433 -11.52 -14.08 -18.39
CA LEU A 433 -12.59 -14.29 -17.41
C LEU A 433 -13.93 -13.90 -18.03
N GLN A 434 -14.55 -14.90 -18.65
CA GLN A 434 -15.81 -14.76 -19.38
C GLN A 434 -16.76 -15.90 -19.01
N ASP A 435 -18.05 -15.60 -18.94
CA ASP A 435 -19.08 -16.62 -18.71
C ASP A 435 -19.02 -17.70 -19.81
N ASN A 436 -18.78 -18.92 -19.41
CA ASN A 436 -18.71 -20.09 -20.29
C ASN A 436 -20.02 -20.90 -20.33
N GLY A 437 -21.09 -20.40 -19.73
CA GLY A 437 -22.40 -21.04 -19.66
C GLY A 437 -22.53 -22.09 -18.54
N ARG A 438 -21.43 -22.51 -17.90
CA ARG A 438 -21.50 -23.39 -16.73
C ARG A 438 -21.96 -22.66 -15.51
N ARG A 439 -22.62 -23.40 -14.62
CA ARG A 439 -23.11 -22.89 -13.32
C ARG A 439 -22.66 -23.83 -12.24
N ASP A 440 -22.11 -23.24 -11.19
CA ASP A 440 -21.54 -23.94 -10.05
C ASP A 440 -22.26 -23.52 -8.74
N LYS A 441 -22.12 -24.35 -7.73
CA LYS A 441 -22.47 -24.00 -6.36
C LYS A 441 -21.18 -23.62 -5.65
N ILE A 442 -21.15 -22.44 -5.02
CA ILE A 442 -19.96 -21.96 -4.29
C ILE A 442 -20.28 -21.73 -2.82
N HIS A 443 -19.33 -22.09 -1.98
CA HIS A 443 -19.27 -21.76 -0.57
C HIS A 443 -18.24 -20.66 -0.39
N LEU A 444 -18.67 -19.50 0.10
CA LEU A 444 -17.80 -18.36 0.27
C LEU A 444 -17.48 -18.14 1.72
N ARG A 445 -16.23 -17.92 1.97
CA ARG A 445 -15.70 -17.27 3.15
C ARG A 445 -14.96 -16.03 2.70
N ILE A 446 -15.16 -14.90 3.34
CA ILE A 446 -14.38 -13.71 3.06
C ILE A 446 -13.26 -13.60 4.07
N PHE A 447 -12.07 -13.54 3.55
CA PHE A 447 -10.91 -13.10 4.28
C PHE A 447 -10.66 -11.63 4.01
N ARG A 448 -10.17 -10.91 4.99
CA ARG A 448 -9.46 -9.66 4.70
C ARG A 448 -8.36 -9.97 3.70
N GLY A 449 -8.43 -9.34 2.54
CA GLY A 449 -7.41 -9.51 1.51
C GLY A 449 -6.04 -9.19 2.07
N ALA A 450 -5.07 -10.05 1.83
CA ALA A 450 -3.67 -10.03 2.24
C ALA A 450 -3.40 -9.34 3.59
N PRO A 451 -3.33 -10.08 4.68
CA PRO A 451 -3.21 -9.55 6.02
C PRO A 451 -1.80 -9.03 6.29
N VAL A 452 -1.54 -7.79 5.98
CA VAL A 452 -0.24 -7.18 6.18
C VAL A 452 -0.32 -5.93 7.03
N CYS A 453 -1.22 -5.90 7.99
CA CYS A 453 -1.11 -4.93 9.06
C CYS A 453 -0.43 -5.56 10.28
N ASP A 454 0.19 -4.75 11.12
CA ASP A 454 0.88 -5.21 12.34
C ASP A 454 -0.02 -6.02 13.28
N VAL A 455 -1.33 -5.75 13.27
CA VAL A 455 -2.31 -6.50 14.06
C VAL A 455 -2.41 -7.94 13.55
N ASN A 456 -2.52 -8.12 12.23
CA ASN A 456 -2.59 -9.45 11.64
C ASN A 456 -1.26 -10.20 11.80
N ARG A 457 -0.12 -9.49 11.70
CA ARG A 457 1.20 -10.03 11.96
C ARG A 457 1.30 -10.65 13.36
N LYS A 458 0.82 -9.97 14.39
CA LYS A 458 0.78 -10.52 15.76
C LYS A 458 -0.07 -11.77 15.83
N ASN A 459 -1.21 -11.80 15.13
CA ASN A 459 -2.10 -12.94 15.08
C ASN A 459 -1.47 -14.14 14.35
N PHE A 460 -0.73 -13.91 13.26
CA PHE A 460 0.01 -14.95 12.53
C PHE A 460 1.24 -15.44 13.27
N SER A 461 1.84 -14.63 14.13
CA SER A 461 3.00 -15.05 14.91
C SER A 461 2.64 -15.96 16.08
N PHE A 462 1.35 -16.14 16.35
CA PHE A 462 0.85 -16.86 17.51
C PHE A 462 1.31 -18.32 17.59
N PRO A 463 1.28 -19.17 16.54
CA PRO A 463 1.73 -20.55 16.66
C PRO A 463 3.24 -20.70 16.88
N LYS A 464 4.03 -19.68 16.56
CA LYS A 464 5.47 -19.72 16.74
C LYS A 464 5.82 -19.79 18.23
N GLY A 465 6.53 -20.84 18.61
CA GLY A 465 6.90 -21.12 19.99
C GLY A 465 5.82 -21.86 20.79
N SER A 466 4.68 -22.22 20.15
CA SER A 466 3.71 -23.14 20.76
C SER A 466 4.20 -24.58 20.65
N ARG A 467 4.01 -25.34 21.69
CA ARG A 467 4.37 -26.78 21.71
C ARG A 467 3.17 -27.65 22.03
N PHE A 468 3.11 -28.80 21.40
CA PHE A 468 2.10 -29.82 21.68
C PHE A 468 2.74 -30.95 22.45
N VAL A 469 2.08 -31.37 23.52
CA VAL A 469 2.52 -32.50 24.35
C VAL A 469 1.37 -33.49 24.56
N GLY A 470 1.67 -34.77 24.57
CA GLY A 470 0.73 -35.78 24.99
C GLY A 470 0.60 -35.81 26.52
N LEU A 471 -0.60 -36.03 27.04
CA LEU A 471 -0.82 -36.15 28.48
C LEU A 471 -1.18 -37.58 28.84
N LYS A 472 -0.48 -38.12 29.84
CA LYS A 472 -0.88 -39.37 30.50
C LYS A 472 -1.88 -39.02 31.60
N ASP A 473 -2.98 -39.76 31.64
CA ASP A 473 -4.07 -39.54 32.61
C ASP A 473 -4.65 -38.10 32.61
N GLY A 474 -4.54 -37.39 31.48
CA GLY A 474 -5.03 -36.01 31.31
C GLY A 474 -4.28 -34.94 32.11
N LYS A 475 -3.18 -35.29 32.80
CA LYS A 475 -2.45 -34.36 33.68
C LYS A 475 -0.94 -34.35 33.50
N ARG A 476 -0.31 -35.50 33.33
CA ARG A 476 1.15 -35.60 33.26
C ARG A 476 1.63 -35.54 31.83
N GLU A 477 2.57 -34.63 31.55
CA GLU A 477 3.21 -34.58 30.26
C GLU A 477 3.98 -35.86 29.97
N HIS A 478 3.85 -36.36 28.75
CA HIS A 478 4.55 -37.52 28.26
C HIS A 478 5.06 -37.27 26.84
N GLY A 479 6.22 -36.62 26.74
CA GLY A 479 6.92 -36.35 25.52
C GLY A 479 6.45 -35.11 24.77
N LEU A 480 7.33 -34.60 23.95
CA LEU A 480 7.09 -33.51 22.99
C LEU A 480 6.54 -34.12 21.70
N LEU A 481 5.36 -33.71 21.27
CA LEU A 481 4.77 -34.16 20.03
C LEU A 481 5.18 -33.23 18.87
N VAL A 482 4.97 -31.95 19.03
CA VAL A 482 5.20 -30.97 18.00
C VAL A 482 5.69 -29.65 18.60
N TRP A 483 6.69 -29.06 17.99
CA TRP A 483 7.12 -27.70 18.26
C TRP A 483 6.90 -26.84 17.01
N LYS A 484 6.08 -25.80 17.14
CA LYS A 484 5.75 -24.90 16.03
C LYS A 484 6.62 -23.67 16.09
N ASP A 485 7.66 -23.62 15.29
CA ASP A 485 8.62 -22.51 15.20
C ASP A 485 8.53 -21.72 13.88
N SER A 486 7.83 -22.26 12.89
CA SER A 486 7.57 -21.61 11.61
C SER A 486 6.14 -21.12 11.50
N LEU A 487 5.96 -20.04 10.76
CA LEU A 487 4.66 -19.45 10.44
C LEU A 487 4.25 -19.83 9.03
N THR A 488 2.95 -19.99 8.82
CA THR A 488 2.35 -20.23 7.52
C THR A 488 1.04 -19.46 7.40
N LEU A 489 0.69 -19.07 6.18
CA LEU A 489 -0.61 -18.47 5.84
C LEU A 489 -1.61 -19.49 5.31
N GLU A 490 -1.13 -20.70 5.08
CA GLU A 490 -1.92 -21.82 4.56
C GLU A 490 -1.94 -22.95 5.59
N TYR A 491 -2.76 -23.96 5.37
CA TYR A 491 -2.69 -25.18 6.16
C TYR A 491 -1.28 -25.74 6.19
N SER A 492 -0.83 -26.10 7.36
CA SER A 492 0.44 -26.79 7.53
C SER A 492 0.27 -27.98 8.45
N GLU A 493 0.86 -29.08 8.09
CA GLU A 493 0.93 -30.29 8.91
C GLU A 493 2.37 -30.47 9.40
N THR A 494 2.52 -30.95 10.62
CA THR A 494 3.81 -31.31 11.19
C THR A 494 3.75 -32.73 11.65
N ASP A 495 4.68 -33.54 11.18
CA ASP A 495 4.78 -34.96 11.56
C ASP A 495 5.01 -35.12 13.05
N VAL A 496 4.35 -36.08 13.62
CA VAL A 496 4.54 -36.53 15.02
C VAL A 496 5.27 -37.86 15.02
N MET A 497 6.46 -37.84 15.57
CA MET A 497 7.28 -39.07 15.73
C MET A 497 7.18 -39.58 17.17
N THR A 498 6.22 -40.47 17.42
CA THR A 498 6.04 -41.09 18.74
C THR A 498 5.51 -42.51 18.62
N ASP A 499 5.96 -43.38 19.50
CA ASP A 499 5.41 -44.74 19.65
C ASP A 499 4.30 -44.80 20.72
N SER A 500 4.08 -43.71 21.43
CA SER A 500 3.06 -43.63 22.49
C SER A 500 1.67 -43.31 21.92
N VAL A 501 0.67 -43.74 22.66
CA VAL A 501 -0.74 -43.42 22.41
C VAL A 501 -1.22 -42.38 23.42
N PHE A 502 -2.06 -41.46 22.94
CA PHE A 502 -2.61 -40.39 23.77
C PHE A 502 -4.10 -40.20 23.52
N ARG A 503 -4.85 -40.01 24.61
CA ARG A 503 -6.22 -39.50 24.56
C ARG A 503 -6.25 -37.99 24.73
N TYR A 504 -5.34 -37.44 25.52
CA TYR A 504 -5.31 -36.02 25.81
C TYR A 504 -4.04 -35.38 25.23
N VAL A 505 -4.21 -34.22 24.59
CA VAL A 505 -3.12 -33.43 24.05
C VAL A 505 -3.22 -32.00 24.60
N ARG A 506 -2.09 -31.43 24.99
CA ARG A 506 -1.99 -30.05 25.45
C ARG A 506 -1.18 -29.23 24.48
N MET A 507 -1.73 -28.09 24.11
CA MET A 507 -1.02 -27.03 23.36
C MET A 507 -0.61 -25.94 24.34
N TYR A 508 0.68 -25.79 24.59
CA TYR A 508 1.22 -24.64 25.32
C TYR A 508 1.31 -23.43 24.41
N LEU A 509 0.81 -22.30 24.91
CA LEU A 509 0.84 -21.02 24.23
C LEU A 509 2.13 -20.28 24.59
N ARG A 510 2.61 -19.44 23.70
CA ARG A 510 3.72 -18.54 23.97
C ARG A 510 3.31 -17.45 24.96
N ASP A 511 2.10 -16.95 24.79
CA ASP A 511 1.47 -15.90 25.58
C ASP A 511 0.16 -16.45 26.16
N ASP A 512 -0.61 -15.63 26.85
CA ASP A 512 -1.93 -16.00 27.38
C ASP A 512 -3.07 -15.86 26.35
N THR A 513 -2.71 -15.73 25.06
CA THR A 513 -3.67 -15.50 23.97
C THR A 513 -3.61 -16.61 22.94
N ILE A 514 -4.77 -17.10 22.50
CA ILE A 514 -4.90 -17.97 21.32
C ILE A 514 -5.43 -17.18 20.12
N SER A 515 -4.96 -17.55 18.92
CA SER A 515 -5.42 -16.99 17.64
C SER A 515 -5.18 -18.02 16.54
N VAL A 516 -6.15 -18.92 16.34
CA VAL A 516 -6.02 -20.12 15.48
C VAL A 516 -7.29 -20.31 14.68
N GLY A 517 -7.16 -20.79 13.45
CA GLY A 517 -8.28 -21.23 12.62
C GLY A 517 -8.73 -22.62 13.03
N GLU A 518 -7.94 -23.62 12.70
CA GLU A 518 -8.27 -25.02 12.97
C GLU A 518 -7.03 -25.78 13.44
N ILE A 519 -7.22 -26.74 14.33
CA ILE A 519 -6.21 -27.71 14.74
C ILE A 519 -6.77 -29.11 14.46
N SER A 520 -6.04 -29.90 13.69
CA SER A 520 -6.40 -31.27 13.37
C SER A 520 -5.36 -32.26 13.88
N PHE A 521 -5.81 -33.43 14.25
CA PHE A 521 -4.96 -34.53 14.73
C PHE A 521 -5.02 -35.68 13.75
N GLN A 522 -3.87 -36.07 13.21
CA GLN A 522 -3.71 -37.13 12.21
C GLN A 522 -3.30 -38.43 12.84
N THR A 523 -3.82 -39.55 12.32
CA THR A 523 -3.43 -40.91 12.63
C THR A 523 -3.20 -41.71 11.36
N SER A 524 -2.66 -42.92 11.43
CA SER A 524 -2.53 -43.81 10.27
C SER A 524 -3.89 -44.21 9.63
N GLU A 525 -4.99 -44.02 10.35
CA GLU A 525 -6.35 -44.28 9.87
C GLU A 525 -7.07 -43.05 9.35
N GLY A 526 -6.43 -41.87 9.41
CA GLY A 526 -6.98 -40.56 8.98
C GLY A 526 -7.14 -39.58 10.15
N LEU A 527 -7.95 -38.55 9.92
CA LEU A 527 -8.21 -37.47 10.90
C LEU A 527 -9.05 -38.01 12.08
N VAL A 528 -8.72 -37.55 13.29
CA VAL A 528 -9.56 -37.75 14.48
C VAL A 528 -10.80 -36.86 14.38
N SER A 529 -11.98 -37.49 14.28
CA SER A 529 -13.23 -36.78 13.95
C SER A 529 -14.03 -36.21 15.14
N SER A 530 -13.62 -36.49 16.38
CA SER A 530 -14.42 -36.12 17.57
C SER A 530 -13.56 -35.57 18.69
N VAL A 531 -12.81 -34.51 18.36
CA VAL A 531 -11.97 -33.78 19.31
C VAL A 531 -12.82 -32.80 20.10
N LYS A 532 -12.57 -32.66 21.40
CA LYS A 532 -13.20 -31.67 22.27
C LYS A 532 -12.16 -30.77 22.89
N VAL A 533 -12.44 -29.48 22.94
CA VAL A 533 -11.63 -28.53 23.71
C VAL A 533 -12.07 -28.54 25.16
N LEU A 534 -11.13 -28.79 26.08
CA LEU A 534 -11.41 -28.86 27.52
C LEU A 534 -11.11 -27.54 28.24
N THR A 535 -10.48 -26.61 27.56
CA THR A 535 -10.03 -25.33 28.11
C THR A 535 -11.01 -24.22 27.75
N GLU A 536 -11.40 -23.43 28.75
CA GLU A 536 -12.20 -22.23 28.53
C GLU A 536 -11.35 -21.14 27.87
N VAL A 537 -11.87 -20.55 26.79
CA VAL A 537 -11.27 -19.41 26.05
C VAL A 537 -12.20 -18.21 26.22
N GLU A 538 -11.66 -17.14 26.78
CA GLU A 538 -12.34 -15.82 26.82
C GLU A 538 -12.18 -15.15 25.46
N THR A 539 -13.12 -15.41 24.54
CA THR A 539 -13.04 -14.95 23.13
C THR A 539 -13.20 -13.45 23.01
N PHE A 540 -12.52 -12.85 22.02
CA PHE A 540 -12.60 -11.41 21.73
C PHE A 540 -13.81 -11.04 20.86
N SER A 541 -14.49 -12.03 20.30
CA SER A 541 -15.68 -11.87 19.48
C SER A 541 -16.82 -12.74 20.01
N PRO A 542 -18.07 -12.25 20.05
CA PRO A 542 -19.22 -13.07 20.41
C PRO A 542 -19.55 -14.16 19.39
N TYR A 543 -18.95 -14.11 18.20
CA TYR A 543 -19.11 -15.08 17.12
C TYR A 543 -18.05 -16.19 17.14
N GLU A 544 -17.11 -16.14 18.09
CA GLU A 544 -16.03 -17.11 18.24
C GLU A 544 -16.24 -17.92 19.53
N ASN A 545 -15.86 -19.20 19.52
CA ASN A 545 -15.86 -20.06 20.69
C ASN A 545 -14.71 -21.07 20.60
N ALA A 546 -14.43 -21.79 21.70
CA ALA A 546 -13.31 -22.70 21.77
C ALA A 546 -13.45 -23.94 20.86
N GLU A 547 -14.67 -24.39 20.59
CA GLU A 547 -14.95 -25.56 19.73
C GLU A 547 -14.53 -25.30 18.29
N MET A 548 -14.49 -24.03 17.84
CA MET A 548 -13.99 -23.62 16.53
C MET A 548 -12.50 -23.93 16.31
N LEU A 549 -11.78 -24.35 17.33
CA LEU A 549 -10.40 -24.83 17.17
C LEU A 549 -10.32 -26.23 16.55
N VAL A 550 -11.40 -26.98 16.56
CA VAL A 550 -11.44 -28.43 16.20
C VAL A 550 -12.78 -28.85 15.58
N ASP A 551 -13.55 -27.92 15.01
CA ASP A 551 -14.86 -28.21 14.43
C ASP A 551 -14.80 -28.82 13.02
N GLY A 552 -13.60 -28.93 12.45
CA GLY A 552 -13.36 -29.46 11.12
C GLY A 552 -13.70 -28.47 10.01
N ILE A 553 -13.90 -27.21 10.36
CA ILE A 553 -14.27 -26.13 9.45
C ILE A 553 -13.11 -25.13 9.39
N ASP A 554 -12.30 -25.19 8.35
CA ASP A 554 -11.14 -24.31 8.16
C ASP A 554 -11.48 -22.81 8.10
N ALA A 555 -12.77 -22.51 8.02
CA ALA A 555 -13.33 -21.16 7.94
C ALA A 555 -13.68 -20.54 9.29
N THR A 556 -13.93 -21.33 10.31
CA THR A 556 -14.13 -20.81 11.65
C THR A 556 -12.79 -20.50 12.30
N THR A 557 -12.81 -19.62 13.27
CA THR A 557 -11.58 -19.19 13.94
C THR A 557 -11.86 -18.93 15.41
N CYS A 558 -10.87 -19.13 16.26
CA CYS A 558 -10.93 -18.79 17.66
C CYS A 558 -9.78 -17.86 18.04
N ARG A 559 -10.14 -16.71 18.61
CA ARG A 559 -9.19 -15.75 19.17
C ARG A 559 -9.66 -15.30 20.55
N GLY A 560 -8.80 -15.44 21.54
CA GLY A 560 -9.20 -15.10 22.90
C GLY A 560 -8.05 -15.22 23.91
N LYS A 561 -8.36 -14.92 25.17
CA LYS A 561 -7.44 -15.14 26.29
C LYS A 561 -7.61 -16.53 26.89
N VAL A 562 -6.49 -17.11 27.25
CA VAL A 562 -6.41 -18.43 27.90
C VAL A 562 -5.57 -18.27 29.16
N ARG A 563 -6.24 -18.10 30.30
CA ARG A 563 -5.61 -17.68 31.57
C ARG A 563 -4.50 -18.60 32.05
N GLN A 564 -4.61 -19.92 31.77
CA GLN A 564 -3.61 -20.92 32.17
C GLN A 564 -2.43 -21.05 31.19
N GLY A 565 -2.43 -20.35 30.06
CA GLY A 565 -1.37 -20.36 29.05
C GLY A 565 -1.29 -21.66 28.24
N TYR A 566 -2.32 -22.52 28.28
CA TYR A 566 -2.41 -23.73 27.48
C TYR A 566 -3.86 -24.10 27.15
N VAL A 567 -4.02 -24.88 26.09
CA VAL A 567 -5.30 -25.45 25.65
C VAL A 567 -5.19 -26.98 25.69
N ASP A 568 -6.14 -27.65 26.34
CA ASP A 568 -6.26 -29.10 26.41
C ASP A 568 -7.32 -29.61 25.45
N PHE A 569 -7.00 -30.71 24.76
CA PHE A 569 -7.85 -31.41 23.83
C PHE A 569 -8.09 -32.85 24.30
N ASP A 570 -9.35 -33.33 24.26
CA ASP A 570 -9.74 -34.71 24.43
C ASP A 570 -10.05 -35.32 23.06
N LEU A 571 -9.28 -36.29 22.64
CA LEU A 571 -9.43 -37.02 21.38
C LEU A 571 -10.54 -38.13 21.47
N GLY A 572 -11.19 -38.28 22.63
CA GLY A 572 -12.26 -39.26 22.87
C GLY A 572 -11.75 -40.64 23.24
N LYS A 573 -10.70 -41.14 22.63
CA LYS A 573 -9.99 -42.37 22.95
C LYS A 573 -8.48 -42.20 22.72
N GLU A 574 -7.72 -43.24 23.04
CA GLU A 574 -6.27 -43.24 22.79
C GLU A 574 -5.98 -43.43 21.28
N TYR A 575 -5.10 -42.61 20.76
CA TYR A 575 -4.61 -42.66 19.39
C TYR A 575 -3.08 -42.56 19.34
N ARG A 576 -2.47 -43.29 18.41
CA ARG A 576 -1.11 -43.02 17.96
C ARG A 576 -1.19 -41.91 16.91
N LEU A 577 -0.73 -40.71 17.26
CA LEU A 577 -0.72 -39.59 16.37
C LEU A 577 0.45 -39.68 15.39
N THR A 578 0.21 -39.39 14.13
CA THR A 578 1.20 -39.29 13.07
C THR A 578 1.47 -37.85 12.62
N GLY A 579 0.54 -36.93 12.88
CA GLY A 579 0.68 -35.53 12.54
C GLY A 579 -0.27 -34.63 13.34
N ILE A 580 0.08 -33.35 13.39
CA ILE A 580 -0.80 -32.30 13.88
C ILE A 580 -0.90 -31.24 12.78
N GLY A 581 -2.10 -31.03 12.28
CA GLY A 581 -2.45 -30.06 11.29
C GLY A 581 -2.84 -28.74 11.93
N PHE A 582 -2.64 -27.68 11.20
CA PHE A 582 -2.84 -26.34 11.69
C PHE A 582 -3.27 -25.40 10.57
N TYR A 583 -4.40 -24.71 10.75
CA TYR A 583 -4.78 -23.53 9.97
C TYR A 583 -4.51 -22.25 10.78
N PRO A 584 -3.89 -21.22 10.19
CA PRO A 584 -3.69 -19.95 10.88
C PRO A 584 -5.03 -19.26 11.13
N TYR A 585 -5.04 -18.37 12.09
CA TYR A 585 -6.15 -17.45 12.26
C TYR A 585 -6.25 -16.54 11.02
N LEU A 586 -7.40 -16.58 10.36
CA LEU A 586 -7.75 -15.67 9.28
C LEU A 586 -9.07 -15.01 9.68
N GLU A 587 -9.04 -13.71 9.93
CA GLU A 587 -10.24 -12.97 10.32
C GLU A 587 -11.30 -13.07 9.23
N SER A 588 -12.43 -13.73 9.51
CA SER A 588 -13.58 -13.73 8.62
C SER A 588 -14.31 -12.40 8.71
N GLU A 589 -14.65 -11.82 7.56
CA GLU A 589 -15.47 -10.61 7.48
C GLU A 589 -16.93 -10.91 7.15
N LEU A 590 -17.29 -12.17 6.95
CA LEU A 590 -18.68 -12.59 6.82
C LEU A 590 -19.34 -12.62 8.20
N MET A 591 -19.84 -11.48 8.60
CA MET A 591 -20.69 -11.37 9.77
C MET A 591 -22.15 -11.51 9.35
N GLU A 592 -23.06 -11.50 10.35
CA GLU A 592 -24.49 -11.42 10.11
C GLU A 592 -24.84 -10.27 9.16
N GLY A 593 -25.83 -10.49 8.32
CA GLY A 593 -26.35 -9.50 7.40
C GLY A 593 -26.34 -9.92 5.94
N ASP A 594 -26.69 -9.01 5.05
CA ASP A 594 -26.95 -9.29 3.64
C ASP A 594 -25.75 -9.02 2.76
N TYR A 595 -25.47 -9.98 1.88
CA TYR A 595 -24.41 -9.92 0.90
C TYR A 595 -24.96 -10.26 -0.48
N GLU A 596 -24.52 -9.49 -1.49
CA GLU A 596 -24.89 -9.68 -2.88
C GLU A 596 -23.70 -10.23 -3.66
N LEU A 597 -23.86 -11.42 -4.24
CA LEU A 597 -22.86 -11.96 -5.15
C LEU A 597 -23.09 -11.37 -6.53
N MET A 598 -22.03 -10.83 -7.10
CA MET A 598 -22.01 -10.24 -8.42
C MET A 598 -21.01 -10.96 -9.32
N TYR A 599 -21.23 -10.96 -10.62
CA TYR A 599 -20.29 -11.44 -11.64
C TYR A 599 -20.15 -10.41 -12.75
N TRP A 600 -18.98 -10.38 -13.36
CA TRP A 600 -18.69 -9.47 -14.47
C TRP A 600 -19.15 -10.08 -15.81
N SER A 601 -20.02 -9.38 -16.54
CA SER A 601 -20.46 -9.74 -17.88
C SER A 601 -20.86 -8.50 -18.67
N ASP A 602 -20.56 -8.50 -19.97
CA ASP A 602 -20.92 -7.44 -20.92
C ASP A 602 -20.53 -6.03 -20.42
N GLY A 603 -19.34 -5.91 -19.87
CA GLY A 603 -18.77 -4.63 -19.41
C GLY A 603 -19.34 -4.09 -18.09
N ASP A 604 -20.09 -4.87 -17.32
CA ASP A 604 -20.68 -4.42 -16.07
C ASP A 604 -20.85 -5.57 -15.06
N TRP A 605 -21.14 -5.20 -13.81
CA TRP A 605 -21.46 -6.12 -12.72
C TRP A 605 -22.93 -6.52 -12.76
N ARG A 606 -23.20 -7.84 -12.80
CA ARG A 606 -24.55 -8.42 -12.76
C ARG A 606 -24.75 -9.21 -11.48
N SER A 607 -25.92 -9.11 -10.87
CA SER A 607 -26.26 -9.81 -9.64
C SER A 607 -26.57 -11.29 -9.90
N VAL A 608 -25.97 -12.18 -9.12
CA VAL A 608 -26.41 -13.58 -8.97
C VAL A 608 -27.57 -13.67 -7.99
N GLY A 609 -27.52 -12.87 -6.93
CA GLY A 609 -28.54 -12.83 -5.88
C GLY A 609 -28.00 -12.32 -4.56
N ILE A 610 -28.91 -12.13 -3.62
CA ILE A 610 -28.62 -11.68 -2.25
C ILE A 610 -28.86 -12.85 -1.30
N LYS A 611 -27.96 -13.07 -0.36
CA LYS A 611 -28.04 -14.04 0.72
C LYS A 611 -27.65 -13.40 2.03
N SER A 612 -28.29 -13.84 3.11
CA SER A 612 -27.92 -13.42 4.47
C SER A 612 -26.89 -14.38 5.04
N ALA A 613 -25.83 -13.83 5.61
CA ALA A 613 -24.88 -14.57 6.44
C ALA A 613 -25.46 -14.71 7.87
N ASP A 614 -25.25 -15.85 8.49
CA ASP A 614 -25.81 -16.22 9.79
C ASP A 614 -24.81 -16.13 10.95
N GLY A 615 -23.66 -15.51 10.71
CA GLY A 615 -22.56 -15.42 11.70
C GLY A 615 -21.62 -16.61 11.69
N SER A 616 -21.89 -17.66 10.90
CA SER A 616 -21.01 -18.85 10.78
C SER A 616 -19.68 -18.55 10.06
N GLY A 617 -19.56 -17.39 9.44
CA GLY A 617 -18.42 -17.05 8.60
C GLY A 617 -18.53 -17.56 7.17
N PHE A 618 -19.63 -18.22 6.79
CA PHE A 618 -19.91 -18.76 5.46
C PHE A 618 -21.16 -18.18 4.83
N ILE A 619 -21.15 -18.19 3.50
CA ILE A 619 -22.32 -17.92 2.70
C ILE A 619 -22.29 -18.77 1.42
N THR A 620 -23.43 -19.38 1.08
CA THR A 620 -23.52 -20.28 -0.06
C THR A 620 -24.38 -19.69 -1.15
N PHE A 621 -23.89 -19.69 -2.37
CA PHE A 621 -24.64 -19.31 -3.56
C PHE A 621 -24.72 -20.50 -4.52
N ASP A 622 -25.92 -20.71 -5.07
CA ASP A 622 -26.18 -21.69 -6.12
C ASP A 622 -26.23 -20.95 -7.47
N ASN A 623 -26.02 -21.71 -8.55
CA ASN A 623 -26.21 -21.22 -9.92
C ASN A 623 -25.26 -20.08 -10.33
N VAL A 624 -24.04 -20.09 -9.79
CA VAL A 624 -23.02 -19.07 -10.02
C VAL A 624 -22.32 -19.31 -11.37
N PRO A 625 -22.18 -18.28 -12.24
CA PRO A 625 -21.44 -18.40 -13.49
C PRO A 625 -19.99 -18.82 -13.28
N SER A 626 -19.54 -19.85 -14.01
CA SER A 626 -18.15 -20.30 -13.98
C SER A 626 -17.25 -19.44 -14.86
N ASN A 627 -15.96 -19.45 -14.56
CA ASN A 627 -14.92 -18.74 -15.32
C ASN A 627 -15.15 -17.20 -15.43
N CYS A 628 -15.93 -16.63 -14.55
CA CYS A 628 -16.15 -15.20 -14.48
C CYS A 628 -15.33 -14.57 -13.34
N LEU A 629 -15.12 -13.26 -13.44
CA LEU A 629 -14.72 -12.46 -12.29
C LEU A 629 -15.94 -12.25 -11.41
N LEU A 630 -15.80 -12.58 -10.13
CA LEU A 630 -16.83 -12.52 -9.11
C LEU A 630 -16.49 -11.44 -8.07
N MET A 631 -17.51 -10.87 -7.44
CA MET A 631 -17.36 -9.91 -6.34
C MET A 631 -18.50 -10.14 -5.33
N LEU A 632 -18.15 -10.20 -4.06
CA LEU A 632 -19.14 -10.20 -3.00
C LEU A 632 -19.28 -8.79 -2.43
N LYS A 633 -20.49 -8.22 -2.54
CA LYS A 633 -20.83 -6.88 -2.10
C LYS A 633 -21.52 -6.93 -0.74
N ASN A 634 -20.95 -6.21 0.23
CA ASN A 634 -21.56 -6.05 1.54
C ASN A 634 -22.72 -5.05 1.45
N ARG A 635 -23.94 -5.47 1.81
CA ARG A 635 -25.17 -4.67 1.81
C ARG A 635 -25.50 -4.07 3.18
N ASN A 636 -24.72 -4.42 4.21
CA ASN A 636 -24.97 -3.99 5.57
C ASN A 636 -24.56 -2.53 5.79
N LYS A 637 -25.40 -1.75 6.43
CA LYS A 637 -25.08 -0.36 6.77
C LYS A 637 -24.07 -0.28 7.92
N GLY A 638 -23.13 0.64 7.83
CA GLY A 638 -22.20 0.95 8.93
C GLY A 638 -20.93 0.10 9.01
N TRP A 639 -20.83 -0.95 8.21
CA TRP A 639 -19.58 -1.68 8.04
C TRP A 639 -18.74 -0.94 7.01
N GLY A 640 -17.59 -0.44 7.46
CA GLY A 640 -16.63 0.15 6.54
C GLY A 640 -16.24 -0.90 5.52
N GLY A 641 -16.86 -0.88 4.35
CA GLY A 641 -16.71 -1.85 3.26
C GLY A 641 -15.33 -1.84 2.61
N PHE A 642 -14.27 -1.64 3.39
CA PHE A 642 -12.93 -1.47 2.86
C PHE A 642 -12.24 -2.79 2.49
N SER A 643 -12.71 -3.90 3.02
CA SER A 643 -12.03 -5.17 2.85
C SER A 643 -12.90 -6.26 2.21
N SER A 644 -14.21 -6.20 2.40
CA SER A 644 -15.13 -7.24 1.95
C SER A 644 -15.55 -7.16 0.47
N GLU A 645 -15.19 -6.10 -0.22
CA GLU A 645 -15.58 -5.89 -1.63
C GLU A 645 -14.39 -6.16 -2.56
N ARG A 646 -13.81 -7.35 -2.45
CA ARG A 646 -12.76 -7.82 -3.34
C ARG A 646 -13.34 -8.73 -4.41
N THR A 647 -12.62 -8.79 -5.52
CA THR A 647 -12.88 -9.73 -6.59
C THR A 647 -12.26 -11.09 -6.30
N PHE A 648 -12.85 -12.12 -6.87
CA PHE A 648 -12.32 -13.48 -6.79
C PHE A 648 -12.68 -14.29 -8.03
N ILE A 649 -12.02 -15.43 -8.20
CA ILE A 649 -12.25 -16.38 -9.27
C ILE A 649 -12.51 -17.73 -8.62
N CYS A 650 -13.49 -18.46 -9.13
CA CYS A 650 -13.69 -19.86 -8.80
C CYS A 650 -12.84 -20.73 -9.76
N GLY A 651 -11.99 -21.60 -9.22
CA GLY A 651 -11.26 -22.60 -9.97
C GLY A 651 -12.16 -23.71 -10.47
N GLU A 652 -11.67 -24.53 -11.41
CA GLU A 652 -12.42 -25.71 -11.94
C GLU A 652 -12.67 -26.76 -10.85
N ASP A 653 -11.83 -26.79 -9.84
CA ASP A 653 -11.92 -27.64 -8.65
C ASP A 653 -12.84 -27.04 -7.53
N GLY A 654 -13.45 -25.90 -7.78
CA GLY A 654 -14.28 -25.18 -6.80
C GLY A 654 -13.48 -24.32 -5.81
N HIS A 655 -12.16 -24.30 -5.90
CA HIS A 655 -11.32 -23.47 -5.02
C HIS A 655 -11.51 -21.98 -5.33
N ILE A 656 -11.68 -21.19 -4.26
CA ILE A 656 -11.87 -19.74 -4.35
C ILE A 656 -10.51 -19.05 -4.29
N CYS A 657 -10.16 -18.35 -5.37
CA CYS A 657 -8.96 -17.52 -5.44
C CYS A 657 -9.32 -16.05 -5.33
N TRP A 658 -8.98 -15.41 -4.22
CA TRP A 658 -9.16 -13.96 -4.05
C TRP A 658 -8.13 -13.17 -4.85
N GLU A 659 -8.64 -12.13 -5.54
CA GLU A 659 -7.86 -11.30 -6.45
C GLU A 659 -7.80 -9.84 -6.01
#